data_37ef5fd8310a99513298c02301524e93
#
_entry.id   37ef5fd8310a99513298c02301524e93
#
_cell.length_a   1.000
_cell.length_b   1.000
_cell.length_c   1.000
_cell.angle_alpha   90.00
_cell.angle_beta   90.00
_cell.angle_gamma   90.00
#
_symmetry.space_group_name_H-M   'P 1'
#
loop_
_entity.id
_entity.type
_entity.pdbx_description
1 polymer ?
#
loop_
_entity_poly.entity_id
_entity_poly.type
_entity_poly.pdbx_seq_one_letter_code
_entity_poly.pdbx_strand_id
1 'polypeptide(L)'
;MEQNVKPVLTIGMIVKNEIRCLERCLKAFEPLRKALPCELIIADTGSDDGTRKIAEKYADLVFDFPWINDFAAARNSVLDKAHGEWFLTVDADEYLDEDCEELINYLKNPDAQWNNFCGVIIRNYGTTDLIGPYSDFMAIRMVRMSTGTRYRGTIHEMWDYDGNLQIHGLRKTVFHHDGYVGFGTEAAKEKQKRNMDLLKAELKKDPHNLKTLMQAIDSSVGTDDNPHYIRMALKGIRRKNPGWKELGPVIFRSAVNMAHARKLDEFEDWVKESEQLFPDSLYTNISINHTALTACFTEKDYPEVIRRGERYLQTIANYNSGNFNPAELCVSTLDVSPEYEDTIRILTADACFHEQEYTHAWDLLMPIDGSRLAPGQVSNYMSVMLNLQAQSTLDVQSHISVFWEQISSEKPKKDWGMLRRNAVIAQAARAFAPDFQAEENKNGFRHAYTLFLPLKDECELGIAACILEETDPKTLENLLCRVRHWEELPITVLSYALRHGIRFPLPDKHMEMEEMDVLAVRLAEEKNDILHLIQNGAADTPIQSLAWKKALAMAAVRTSKWADGEQSMELARTFAKIEHEFLRFSYTTEALLAENLSILPPMHRFGWYCSQAFEALDCGDAAEYVRYLRKGLSTYGGMKPMVQFLTEHTPQLQTPSQELLELADKVRGMLAAFAPDDPAVAAIKQSPVYRKVAYLIEGLEAPVFGGLKQ
;
A
#
# COMPACT_ATOMS: atom_id res chain seq x y z
N MET A 1 -54.92 -9.57 -25.38
CA MET A 1 -54.04 -9.47 -26.56
C MET A 1 -52.98 -8.45 -26.17
N GLU A 2 -51.86 -8.94 -25.66
CA GLU A 2 -50.68 -8.10 -25.47
C GLU A 2 -50.27 -7.62 -26.87
N GLN A 3 -50.28 -6.30 -27.08
CA GLN A 3 -49.71 -5.70 -28.29
C GLN A 3 -48.24 -6.12 -28.29
N ASN A 4 -47.85 -6.90 -29.31
CA ASN A 4 -46.47 -7.31 -29.55
C ASN A 4 -45.71 -6.05 -29.96
N VAL A 5 -45.27 -5.24 -28.95
CA VAL A 5 -44.50 -4.01 -29.17
C VAL A 5 -43.14 -4.47 -29.68
N LYS A 6 -42.80 -4.10 -30.92
CA LYS A 6 -41.48 -4.42 -31.48
C LYS A 6 -40.39 -3.84 -30.58
N PRO A 7 -39.38 -4.60 -30.18
CA PRO A 7 -38.29 -4.10 -29.37
C PRO A 7 -37.57 -2.95 -30.11
N VAL A 8 -37.21 -1.91 -29.36
CA VAL A 8 -36.32 -0.82 -29.88
C VAL A 8 -34.89 -1.32 -29.91
N LEU A 9 -34.52 -2.15 -28.90
CA LEU A 9 -33.17 -2.65 -28.74
C LEU A 9 -33.16 -4.15 -28.48
N THR A 10 -32.31 -4.89 -29.19
CA THR A 10 -31.87 -6.22 -28.80
C THR A 10 -30.53 -6.14 -28.11
N ILE A 11 -30.42 -6.61 -26.87
CA ILE A 11 -29.17 -6.83 -26.16
C ILE A 11 -28.72 -8.25 -26.44
N GLY A 12 -27.59 -8.42 -27.11
CA GLY A 12 -27.08 -9.71 -27.54
C GLY A 12 -25.78 -10.09 -26.87
N MET A 13 -25.70 -11.32 -26.34
CA MET A 13 -24.52 -11.81 -25.63
C MET A 13 -24.15 -13.23 -26.08
N ILE A 14 -22.85 -13.51 -26.06
CA ILE A 14 -22.31 -14.88 -26.09
C ILE A 14 -21.63 -15.15 -24.75
N VAL A 15 -21.88 -16.29 -24.13
CA VAL A 15 -21.34 -16.59 -22.79
C VAL A 15 -20.68 -17.96 -22.75
N LYS A 16 -19.65 -18.10 -21.90
CA LYS A 16 -19.04 -19.39 -21.54
C LYS A 16 -18.33 -19.30 -20.19
N ASN A 17 -18.86 -19.99 -19.16
CA ASN A 17 -18.25 -20.05 -17.82
C ASN A 17 -18.06 -18.67 -17.17
N GLU A 18 -19.13 -17.87 -17.15
CA GLU A 18 -19.14 -16.48 -16.64
C GLU A 18 -19.95 -16.34 -15.33
N ILE A 19 -20.01 -17.41 -14.51
CA ILE A 19 -20.75 -17.42 -13.24
C ILE A 19 -20.34 -16.28 -12.32
N ARG A 20 -19.11 -15.80 -12.41
CA ARG A 20 -18.55 -14.73 -11.58
C ARG A 20 -19.21 -13.37 -11.80
N CYS A 21 -19.52 -13.04 -13.03
CA CYS A 21 -19.83 -11.67 -13.47
C CYS A 21 -21.21 -11.55 -14.14
N LEU A 22 -21.73 -12.61 -14.77
CA LEU A 22 -22.93 -12.54 -15.59
C LEU A 22 -24.15 -11.96 -14.85
N GLU A 23 -24.43 -12.38 -13.62
CA GLU A 23 -25.61 -11.87 -12.88
C GLU A 23 -25.52 -10.36 -12.64
N ARG A 24 -24.33 -9.84 -12.33
CA ARG A 24 -24.08 -8.40 -12.18
C ARG A 24 -24.30 -7.67 -13.50
N CYS A 25 -23.78 -8.20 -14.61
CA CYS A 25 -23.96 -7.65 -15.94
C CYS A 25 -25.46 -7.57 -16.31
N LEU A 26 -26.21 -8.64 -16.11
CA LEU A 26 -27.63 -8.67 -16.49
C LEU A 26 -28.48 -7.72 -15.65
N LYS A 27 -28.19 -7.59 -14.35
CA LYS A 27 -28.85 -6.62 -13.46
C LYS A 27 -28.59 -5.16 -13.87
N ALA A 28 -27.43 -4.85 -14.39
CA ALA A 28 -27.09 -3.52 -14.84
C ALA A 28 -27.99 -3.01 -15.97
N PHE A 29 -28.64 -3.89 -16.72
CA PHE A 29 -29.60 -3.51 -17.77
C PHE A 29 -31.03 -3.27 -17.26
N GLU A 30 -31.35 -3.53 -16.00
CA GLU A 30 -32.71 -3.33 -15.50
C GLU A 30 -33.24 -1.91 -15.68
N PRO A 31 -32.48 -0.81 -15.43
CA PRO A 31 -32.93 0.56 -15.68
C PRO A 31 -33.29 0.79 -17.15
N LEU A 32 -32.44 0.35 -18.08
CA LEU A 32 -32.66 0.46 -19.50
C LEU A 32 -33.90 -0.31 -19.98
N ARG A 33 -34.06 -1.55 -19.53
CA ARG A 33 -35.20 -2.42 -19.87
C ARG A 33 -36.53 -1.95 -19.27
N LYS A 34 -36.48 -1.19 -18.16
CA LYS A 34 -37.67 -0.52 -17.62
C LYS A 34 -38.06 0.73 -18.42
N ALA A 35 -37.11 1.41 -19.03
CA ALA A 35 -37.33 2.67 -19.75
C ALA A 35 -37.70 2.48 -21.23
N LEU A 36 -37.34 1.36 -21.83
CA LEU A 36 -37.50 1.04 -23.27
C LEU A 36 -37.92 -0.41 -23.49
N PRO A 37 -38.73 -0.71 -24.55
CA PRO A 37 -38.96 -2.08 -25.00
C PRO A 37 -37.65 -2.68 -25.50
N CYS A 38 -37.02 -3.56 -24.69
CA CYS A 38 -35.80 -4.28 -25.01
C CYS A 38 -36.00 -5.78 -24.91
N GLU A 39 -35.32 -6.52 -25.77
CA GLU A 39 -35.14 -7.96 -25.64
C GLU A 39 -33.69 -8.29 -25.32
N LEU A 40 -33.47 -9.36 -24.54
CA LEU A 40 -32.16 -9.87 -24.17
C LEU A 40 -32.01 -11.30 -24.66
N ILE A 41 -31.05 -11.52 -25.55
CA ILE A 41 -30.78 -12.82 -26.21
C ILE A 41 -29.36 -13.27 -25.88
N ILE A 42 -29.23 -14.49 -25.37
CA ILE A 42 -27.94 -15.05 -24.94
C ILE A 42 -27.70 -16.39 -25.64
N ALA A 43 -26.57 -16.53 -26.31
CA ALA A 43 -26.06 -17.80 -26.80
C ALA A 43 -25.05 -18.38 -25.79
N ASP A 44 -25.33 -19.55 -25.24
CA ASP A 44 -24.38 -20.28 -24.42
C ASP A 44 -23.50 -21.14 -25.31
N THR A 45 -22.18 -20.91 -25.24
CA THR A 45 -21.20 -21.62 -26.09
C THR A 45 -20.61 -22.85 -25.42
N GLY A 46 -21.30 -23.41 -24.42
CA GLY A 46 -20.95 -24.63 -23.73
C GLY A 46 -20.44 -24.41 -22.32
N SER A 47 -21.22 -23.72 -21.48
CA SER A 47 -20.92 -23.53 -20.05
C SER A 47 -21.21 -24.76 -19.23
N ASP A 48 -20.37 -25.02 -18.20
CA ASP A 48 -20.51 -26.13 -17.27
C ASP A 48 -20.46 -25.69 -15.77
N ASP A 49 -20.39 -24.38 -15.50
CA ASP A 49 -20.25 -23.77 -14.16
C ASP A 49 -21.56 -23.23 -13.54
N GLY A 50 -22.67 -23.29 -14.27
CA GLY A 50 -23.96 -22.71 -13.85
C GLY A 50 -24.32 -21.38 -14.51
N THR A 51 -23.48 -20.83 -15.38
CA THR A 51 -23.72 -19.61 -16.18
C THR A 51 -25.08 -19.66 -16.87
N ARG A 52 -25.44 -20.79 -17.51
CA ARG A 52 -26.73 -20.99 -18.19
C ARG A 52 -27.92 -20.74 -17.29
N LYS A 53 -27.92 -21.24 -16.06
CA LYS A 53 -29.01 -21.03 -15.10
C LYS A 53 -29.25 -19.58 -14.74
N ILE A 54 -28.12 -18.79 -14.70
CA ILE A 54 -28.22 -17.36 -14.49
C ILE A 54 -28.82 -16.69 -15.73
N ALA A 55 -28.34 -17.04 -16.92
CA ALA A 55 -28.85 -16.50 -18.18
C ALA A 55 -30.38 -16.72 -18.31
N GLU A 56 -30.86 -17.93 -18.05
CA GLU A 56 -32.29 -18.31 -18.12
C GLU A 56 -33.20 -17.53 -17.16
N LYS A 57 -32.66 -16.98 -16.08
CA LYS A 57 -33.41 -16.17 -15.11
C LYS A 57 -33.68 -14.74 -15.61
N TYR A 58 -32.82 -14.19 -16.46
CA TYR A 58 -32.87 -12.77 -16.86
C TYR A 58 -33.16 -12.53 -18.34
N ALA A 59 -32.79 -13.48 -19.22
CA ALA A 59 -32.93 -13.31 -20.66
C ALA A 59 -34.29 -13.71 -21.17
N ASP A 60 -34.73 -13.09 -22.27
CA ASP A 60 -35.96 -13.45 -22.99
C ASP A 60 -35.76 -14.70 -23.85
N LEU A 61 -34.51 -14.93 -24.31
CA LEU A 61 -34.11 -16.11 -25.05
C LEU A 61 -32.71 -16.56 -24.68
N VAL A 62 -32.57 -17.83 -24.28
CA VAL A 62 -31.25 -18.50 -24.13
C VAL A 62 -31.23 -19.71 -25.04
N PHE A 63 -30.14 -19.87 -25.81
CA PHE A 63 -29.97 -21.02 -26.70
C PHE A 63 -28.53 -21.51 -26.71
N ASP A 64 -28.30 -22.77 -27.10
CA ASP A 64 -27.00 -23.38 -27.21
C ASP A 64 -26.38 -23.06 -28.57
N PHE A 65 -25.12 -22.65 -28.57
CA PHE A 65 -24.28 -22.54 -29.75
C PHE A 65 -23.00 -23.35 -29.54
N PRO A 66 -22.83 -24.53 -30.17
CA PRO A 66 -21.62 -25.31 -30.04
C PRO A 66 -20.41 -24.53 -30.48
N TRP A 67 -19.38 -24.43 -29.61
CA TRP A 67 -18.19 -23.65 -29.90
C TRP A 67 -17.38 -24.25 -31.08
N ILE A 68 -17.20 -23.46 -32.13
CA ILE A 68 -16.50 -23.83 -33.36
C ILE A 68 -15.21 -23.04 -33.62
N ASN A 69 -14.63 -22.41 -32.59
CA ASN A 69 -13.47 -21.52 -32.68
C ASN A 69 -13.68 -20.30 -33.60
N ASP A 70 -14.88 -19.77 -33.61
CA ASP A 70 -15.27 -18.62 -34.44
C ASP A 70 -16.21 -17.70 -33.64
N PHE A 71 -15.67 -16.57 -33.17
CA PHE A 71 -16.43 -15.57 -32.42
C PHE A 71 -17.46 -14.86 -33.31
N ALA A 72 -17.14 -14.56 -34.59
CA ALA A 72 -18.09 -13.93 -35.50
C ALA A 72 -19.30 -14.83 -35.75
N ALA A 73 -19.11 -16.13 -35.91
CA ALA A 73 -20.20 -17.08 -36.08
C ALA A 73 -21.10 -17.13 -34.85
N ALA A 74 -20.52 -17.16 -33.65
CA ALA A 74 -21.27 -17.13 -32.40
C ALA A 74 -22.10 -15.84 -32.25
N ARG A 75 -21.51 -14.65 -32.47
CA ARG A 75 -22.24 -13.37 -32.42
C ARG A 75 -23.31 -13.25 -33.50
N ASN A 76 -23.02 -13.72 -34.72
CA ASN A 76 -24.00 -13.74 -35.80
C ASN A 76 -25.20 -14.64 -35.48
N SER A 77 -25.02 -15.74 -34.75
CA SER A 77 -26.12 -16.61 -34.34
C SER A 77 -27.10 -15.91 -33.37
N VAL A 78 -26.63 -14.99 -32.55
CA VAL A 78 -27.44 -14.10 -31.70
C VAL A 78 -28.15 -13.05 -32.55
N LEU A 79 -27.38 -12.40 -33.46
CA LEU A 79 -27.88 -11.38 -34.38
C LEU A 79 -29.03 -11.91 -35.26
N ASP A 80 -28.98 -13.19 -35.69
CA ASP A 80 -30.00 -13.84 -36.49
C ASP A 80 -31.36 -14.02 -35.75
N LYS A 81 -31.34 -13.92 -34.43
CA LYS A 81 -32.54 -14.05 -33.57
C LYS A 81 -33.03 -12.69 -33.05
N ALA A 82 -32.32 -11.60 -33.36
CA ALA A 82 -32.64 -10.26 -32.91
C ALA A 82 -33.84 -9.67 -33.67
N HIS A 83 -34.76 -9.01 -32.95
CA HIS A 83 -35.94 -8.36 -33.51
C HIS A 83 -35.95 -6.83 -33.30
N GLY A 84 -35.02 -6.32 -32.50
CA GLY A 84 -34.89 -4.89 -32.19
C GLY A 84 -34.60 -4.04 -33.43
N GLU A 85 -34.85 -2.74 -33.32
CA GLU A 85 -34.40 -1.79 -34.34
C GLU A 85 -32.88 -1.64 -34.30
N TRP A 86 -32.32 -1.65 -33.10
CA TRP A 86 -30.90 -1.64 -32.79
C TRP A 86 -30.47 -2.94 -32.16
N PHE A 87 -29.24 -3.36 -32.42
CA PHE A 87 -28.58 -4.47 -31.76
C PHE A 87 -27.39 -3.95 -30.96
N LEU A 88 -27.35 -4.22 -29.66
CA LEU A 88 -26.24 -3.93 -28.75
C LEU A 88 -25.54 -5.22 -28.38
N THR A 89 -24.28 -5.36 -28.70
CA THR A 89 -23.44 -6.48 -28.25
C THR A 89 -22.76 -6.15 -26.93
N VAL A 90 -22.76 -7.10 -25.98
CA VAL A 90 -22.18 -6.93 -24.64
C VAL A 90 -21.44 -8.19 -24.24
N ASP A 91 -20.32 -8.04 -23.59
CA ASP A 91 -19.57 -9.14 -22.96
C ASP A 91 -20.02 -9.32 -21.49
N ALA A 92 -19.92 -10.53 -20.94
CA ALA A 92 -20.48 -10.85 -19.63
C ALA A 92 -19.80 -10.11 -18.45
N ASP A 93 -18.60 -9.59 -18.66
CA ASP A 93 -17.78 -8.82 -17.73
C ASP A 93 -17.88 -7.30 -17.95
N GLU A 94 -18.88 -6.85 -18.76
CA GLU A 94 -19.20 -5.44 -18.99
C GLU A 94 -20.50 -5.06 -18.27
N TYR A 95 -20.49 -3.98 -17.49
CA TYR A 95 -21.61 -3.53 -16.67
C TYR A 95 -22.03 -2.12 -17.07
N LEU A 96 -23.27 -1.97 -17.59
CA LEU A 96 -23.79 -0.64 -17.92
C LEU A 96 -23.88 0.21 -16.66
N ASP A 97 -23.39 1.46 -16.74
CA ASP A 97 -23.53 2.42 -15.64
C ASP A 97 -24.99 2.70 -15.31
N GLU A 98 -25.27 2.98 -14.03
CA GLU A 98 -26.63 3.32 -13.55
C GLU A 98 -27.20 4.55 -14.29
N ASP A 99 -26.33 5.53 -14.64
CA ASP A 99 -26.68 6.67 -15.51
C ASP A 99 -26.63 6.25 -16.98
N CYS A 100 -27.72 5.71 -17.47
CA CYS A 100 -27.89 5.38 -18.89
C CYS A 100 -28.84 6.36 -19.65
N GLU A 101 -29.04 7.57 -19.13
CA GLU A 101 -29.97 8.55 -19.73
C GLU A 101 -29.57 8.92 -21.18
N GLU A 102 -28.27 9.12 -21.46
CA GLU A 102 -27.81 9.43 -22.82
C GLU A 102 -28.23 8.34 -23.80
N LEU A 103 -28.06 7.07 -23.46
CA LEU A 103 -28.46 5.93 -24.30
C LEU A 103 -29.97 5.88 -24.50
N ILE A 104 -30.74 6.07 -23.41
CA ILE A 104 -32.22 6.10 -23.47
C ILE A 104 -32.70 7.23 -24.38
N ASN A 105 -32.16 8.45 -24.21
CA ASN A 105 -32.56 9.61 -25.00
C ASN A 105 -32.16 9.45 -26.46
N TYR A 106 -30.97 8.88 -26.73
CA TYR A 106 -30.53 8.58 -28.09
C TYR A 106 -31.51 7.59 -28.79
N LEU A 107 -31.85 6.49 -28.15
CA LEU A 107 -32.74 5.48 -28.70
C LEU A 107 -34.18 5.98 -28.90
N LYS A 108 -34.62 7.00 -28.14
CA LYS A 108 -35.93 7.67 -28.30
C LYS A 108 -35.89 8.76 -29.37
N ASN A 109 -34.73 9.22 -29.77
CA ASN A 109 -34.62 10.33 -30.70
C ASN A 109 -34.84 9.87 -32.16
N PRO A 110 -35.81 10.46 -32.88
CA PRO A 110 -36.03 10.16 -34.32
C PRO A 110 -34.78 10.41 -35.17
N ASP A 111 -33.92 11.36 -34.82
CA ASP A 111 -32.70 11.68 -35.58
C ASP A 111 -31.61 10.56 -35.45
N ALA A 112 -31.76 9.62 -34.53
CA ALA A 112 -30.91 8.44 -34.47
C ALA A 112 -30.96 7.59 -35.74
N GLN A 113 -32.04 7.71 -36.54
CA GLN A 113 -32.18 7.02 -37.83
C GLN A 113 -31.07 7.35 -38.87
N TRP A 114 -30.40 8.47 -38.69
CA TRP A 114 -29.31 8.89 -39.60
C TRP A 114 -27.98 8.18 -39.33
N ASN A 115 -27.87 7.54 -38.17
CA ASN A 115 -26.70 6.77 -37.83
C ASN A 115 -26.93 5.27 -38.05
N ASN A 116 -25.89 4.56 -38.48
CA ASN A 116 -25.91 3.12 -38.66
C ASN A 116 -25.11 2.37 -37.59
N PHE A 117 -24.22 3.06 -36.89
CA PHE A 117 -23.45 2.52 -35.77
C PHE A 117 -23.40 3.49 -34.57
N CYS A 118 -23.24 2.95 -33.35
CA CYS A 118 -22.94 3.76 -32.18
C CYS A 118 -21.77 3.16 -31.40
N GLY A 119 -20.88 4.07 -30.99
CA GLY A 119 -19.82 3.81 -30.04
C GLY A 119 -20.27 4.13 -28.61
N VAL A 120 -19.85 3.33 -27.66
CA VAL A 120 -20.01 3.53 -26.21
C VAL A 120 -18.64 3.50 -25.53
N ILE A 121 -18.53 4.06 -24.33
CA ILE A 121 -17.30 4.02 -23.56
C ILE A 121 -17.21 2.67 -22.82
N ILE A 122 -16.15 1.92 -23.05
CA ILE A 122 -15.75 0.78 -22.21
C ILE A 122 -14.68 1.29 -21.27
N ARG A 123 -14.97 1.24 -19.96
CA ARG A 123 -14.10 1.69 -18.90
C ARG A 123 -13.43 0.51 -18.23
N ASN A 124 -12.14 0.34 -18.49
CA ASN A 124 -11.36 -0.80 -18.04
C ASN A 124 -10.76 -0.55 -16.66
N TYR A 125 -11.00 -1.44 -15.72
CA TYR A 125 -10.43 -1.41 -14.37
C TYR A 125 -9.42 -2.54 -14.17
N GLY A 126 -8.46 -2.31 -13.27
CA GLY A 126 -7.52 -3.34 -12.84
C GLY A 126 -8.03 -4.22 -11.69
N THR A 127 -9.24 -3.95 -11.16
CA THR A 127 -9.82 -4.62 -9.99
C THR A 127 -11.28 -4.99 -10.22
N THR A 128 -11.75 -6.08 -9.60
CA THR A 128 -13.15 -6.56 -9.74
C THR A 128 -14.18 -5.71 -9.00
N ASP A 129 -13.74 -4.90 -8.04
CA ASP A 129 -14.60 -3.96 -7.32
C ASP A 129 -14.87 -2.66 -8.12
N LEU A 130 -14.23 -2.50 -9.28
CA LEU A 130 -14.34 -1.34 -10.17
C LEU A 130 -13.92 -0.03 -9.47
N ILE A 131 -12.92 -0.10 -8.63
CA ILE A 131 -12.41 1.04 -7.87
C ILE A 131 -10.94 1.28 -8.22
N GLY A 132 -10.56 2.55 -8.32
CA GLY A 132 -9.20 3.01 -8.61
C GLY A 132 -9.01 3.44 -10.05
N PRO A 133 -7.77 3.59 -10.50
CA PRO A 133 -7.46 4.10 -11.83
C PRO A 133 -8.11 3.25 -12.93
N TYR A 134 -8.61 3.92 -13.95
CA TYR A 134 -9.20 3.27 -15.12
C TYR A 134 -8.69 3.89 -16.42
N SER A 135 -8.92 3.16 -17.50
CA SER A 135 -8.69 3.67 -18.86
C SER A 135 -9.93 3.49 -19.72
N ASP A 136 -10.23 4.50 -20.52
CA ASP A 136 -11.40 4.52 -21.39
C ASP A 136 -11.02 4.11 -22.82
N PHE A 137 -11.97 3.39 -23.46
CA PHE A 137 -11.90 2.96 -24.85
C PHE A 137 -13.30 3.09 -25.45
N MET A 138 -13.42 3.71 -26.64
CA MET A 138 -14.70 3.78 -27.33
C MET A 138 -14.88 2.57 -28.25
N ALA A 139 -15.80 1.68 -27.90
CA ALA A 139 -16.13 0.51 -28.69
C ALA A 139 -17.41 0.74 -29.51
N ILE A 140 -17.40 0.36 -30.79
CA ILE A 140 -18.62 0.30 -31.61
C ILE A 140 -19.40 -0.94 -31.18
N ARG A 141 -20.35 -0.76 -30.26
CA ARG A 141 -21.15 -1.85 -29.66
C ARG A 141 -22.57 -1.94 -30.23
N MET A 142 -23.07 -0.86 -30.86
CA MET A 142 -24.42 -0.85 -31.39
C MET A 142 -24.42 -0.71 -32.90
N VAL A 143 -25.32 -1.47 -33.53
CA VAL A 143 -25.57 -1.41 -34.97
C VAL A 143 -27.08 -1.39 -35.23
N ARG A 144 -27.49 -0.60 -36.24
CA ARG A 144 -28.89 -0.60 -36.72
C ARG A 144 -29.15 -1.85 -37.54
N MET A 145 -30.17 -2.60 -37.19
CA MET A 145 -30.48 -3.88 -37.82
C MET A 145 -30.83 -3.76 -39.30
N SER A 146 -31.37 -2.59 -39.73
CA SER A 146 -31.66 -2.31 -41.17
C SER A 146 -30.42 -2.27 -42.06
N THR A 147 -29.20 -2.19 -41.51
CA THR A 147 -27.95 -2.25 -42.27
C THR A 147 -27.67 -3.62 -42.86
N GLY A 148 -28.24 -4.67 -42.33
CA GLY A 148 -27.99 -6.05 -42.73
C GLY A 148 -26.54 -6.53 -42.45
N THR A 149 -25.75 -5.74 -41.71
CA THR A 149 -24.33 -6.04 -41.44
C THR A 149 -24.19 -7.31 -40.60
N ARG A 150 -23.01 -7.92 -40.67
CA ARG A 150 -22.61 -9.12 -39.97
C ARG A 150 -21.24 -8.94 -39.33
N TYR A 151 -20.95 -9.80 -38.32
CA TYR A 151 -19.59 -9.94 -37.83
C TYR A 151 -18.72 -10.76 -38.81
N ARG A 152 -17.44 -10.37 -38.94
CA ARG A 152 -16.43 -11.05 -39.73
C ARG A 152 -15.12 -11.18 -38.92
N GLY A 153 -14.45 -12.29 -39.08
CA GLY A 153 -13.18 -12.61 -38.40
C GLY A 153 -13.39 -13.60 -37.27
N THR A 154 -12.58 -14.66 -37.28
CA THR A 154 -12.67 -15.74 -36.28
C THR A 154 -12.22 -15.29 -34.89
N ILE A 155 -11.32 -14.29 -34.83
CA ILE A 155 -10.87 -13.60 -33.63
C ILE A 155 -10.74 -12.11 -33.92
N HIS A 156 -10.94 -11.24 -32.92
CA HIS A 156 -11.03 -9.78 -33.11
C HIS A 156 -12.05 -9.39 -34.19
N GLU A 157 -13.20 -10.02 -34.09
CA GLU A 157 -14.31 -9.86 -35.01
C GLU A 157 -14.75 -8.41 -35.15
N MET A 158 -15.09 -8.00 -36.35
CA MET A 158 -15.53 -6.64 -36.70
C MET A 158 -16.81 -6.69 -37.51
N TRP A 159 -17.51 -5.56 -37.50
CA TRP A 159 -18.63 -5.34 -38.39
C TRP A 159 -18.18 -5.30 -39.86
N ASP A 160 -18.76 -6.17 -40.69
CA ASP A 160 -18.55 -6.21 -42.15
C ASP A 160 -19.65 -5.37 -42.80
N TYR A 161 -19.29 -4.14 -43.15
CA TYR A 161 -20.23 -3.16 -43.71
C TYR A 161 -19.61 -2.40 -44.85
N ASP A 162 -20.21 -2.53 -46.05
CA ASP A 162 -19.73 -1.89 -47.29
C ASP A 162 -20.36 -0.52 -47.58
N GLY A 163 -21.28 -0.06 -46.72
CA GLY A 163 -21.98 1.22 -46.90
C GLY A 163 -21.22 2.41 -46.31
N ASN A 164 -21.85 3.60 -46.43
CA ASN A 164 -21.32 4.82 -45.82
C ASN A 164 -21.42 4.71 -44.28
N LEU A 165 -20.26 4.68 -43.62
CA LEU A 165 -20.15 4.51 -42.17
C LEU A 165 -20.54 5.81 -41.44
N GLN A 166 -21.67 5.80 -40.76
CA GLN A 166 -22.16 6.90 -39.92
C GLN A 166 -22.20 6.46 -38.47
N ILE A 167 -21.20 6.89 -37.72
CA ILE A 167 -21.02 6.51 -36.30
C ILE A 167 -21.44 7.68 -35.42
N HIS A 168 -22.27 7.39 -34.39
CA HIS A 168 -22.52 8.28 -33.27
C HIS A 168 -21.77 7.81 -32.02
N GLY A 169 -21.04 8.69 -31.37
CA GLY A 169 -20.34 8.39 -30.13
C GLY A 169 -21.15 8.81 -28.90
N LEU A 170 -21.60 7.85 -28.12
CA LEU A 170 -22.25 8.07 -26.83
C LEU A 170 -21.17 8.20 -25.74
N ARG A 171 -20.89 9.42 -25.31
CA ARG A 171 -19.72 9.73 -24.47
C ARG A 171 -19.98 9.59 -22.98
N LYS A 172 -21.25 9.63 -22.56
CA LYS A 172 -21.67 9.44 -21.18
C LYS A 172 -22.21 8.03 -20.93
N THR A 173 -22.41 7.25 -21.97
CA THR A 173 -22.84 5.84 -21.86
C THR A 173 -21.60 5.00 -21.61
N VAL A 174 -21.44 4.59 -20.36
CA VAL A 174 -20.26 3.87 -19.88
C VAL A 174 -20.61 2.42 -19.56
N PHE A 175 -19.78 1.51 -20.02
CA PHE A 175 -19.75 0.12 -19.59
C PHE A 175 -18.48 -0.10 -18.75
N HIS A 176 -18.64 -0.41 -17.48
CA HIS A 176 -17.54 -0.76 -16.60
C HIS A 176 -17.09 -2.18 -16.88
N HIS A 177 -15.80 -2.40 -17.05
CA HIS A 177 -15.22 -3.68 -17.46
C HIS A 177 -14.10 -4.11 -16.50
N ASP A 178 -14.17 -5.34 -15.99
CA ASP A 178 -13.20 -5.94 -15.07
C ASP A 178 -12.47 -7.16 -15.69
N GLY A 179 -12.58 -7.37 -16.99
CA GLY A 179 -12.06 -8.56 -17.69
C GLY A 179 -10.53 -8.70 -17.72
N TYR A 180 -9.78 -7.67 -17.31
CA TYR A 180 -8.32 -7.71 -17.17
C TYR A 180 -7.85 -8.25 -15.81
N VAL A 181 -8.77 -8.52 -14.89
CA VAL A 181 -8.45 -9.07 -13.57
C VAL A 181 -8.13 -10.56 -13.70
N GLY A 182 -6.89 -10.93 -13.39
CA GLY A 182 -6.40 -12.31 -13.54
C GLY A 182 -5.24 -12.45 -14.52
N PHE A 183 -4.65 -11.35 -14.96
CA PHE A 183 -3.41 -11.34 -15.72
C PHE A 183 -2.35 -12.20 -15.01
N GLY A 184 -1.79 -13.22 -15.73
CA GLY A 184 -0.79 -14.14 -15.17
C GLY A 184 -1.32 -15.51 -14.71
N THR A 185 -2.63 -15.75 -14.71
CA THR A 185 -3.19 -17.08 -14.45
C THR A 185 -2.91 -18.06 -15.61
N GLU A 186 -2.93 -19.37 -15.35
CA GLU A 186 -2.74 -20.38 -16.42
C GLU A 186 -3.78 -20.26 -17.53
N ALA A 187 -5.05 -19.99 -17.18
CA ALA A 187 -6.11 -19.78 -18.16
C ALA A 187 -5.84 -18.55 -19.06
N ALA A 188 -5.30 -17.46 -18.49
CA ALA A 188 -4.90 -16.28 -19.27
C ALA A 188 -3.73 -16.59 -20.21
N LYS A 189 -2.74 -17.40 -19.78
CA LYS A 189 -1.61 -17.85 -20.60
C LYS A 189 -2.05 -18.73 -21.77
N GLU A 190 -2.99 -19.65 -21.54
CA GLU A 190 -3.54 -20.49 -22.61
C GLU A 190 -4.33 -19.65 -23.64
N LYS A 191 -5.15 -18.72 -23.17
CA LYS A 191 -5.84 -17.75 -24.03
C LYS A 191 -4.85 -16.93 -24.86
N GLN A 192 -3.80 -16.41 -24.23
CA GLN A 192 -2.72 -15.64 -24.87
C GLN A 192 -2.01 -16.48 -25.96
N LYS A 193 -1.62 -17.71 -25.63
CA LYS A 193 -0.96 -18.62 -26.57
C LYS A 193 -1.83 -18.89 -27.81
N ARG A 194 -3.10 -19.26 -27.59
CA ARG A 194 -4.04 -19.50 -28.69
C ARG A 194 -4.19 -18.25 -29.62
N ASN A 195 -4.33 -17.08 -29.04
CA ASN A 195 -4.46 -15.83 -29.80
C ASN A 195 -3.19 -15.54 -30.62
N MET A 196 -2.01 -15.71 -30.01
CA MET A 196 -0.74 -15.53 -30.71
C MET A 196 -0.52 -16.50 -31.87
N ASP A 197 -0.95 -17.75 -31.77
CA ASP A 197 -0.81 -18.73 -32.85
C ASP A 197 -1.64 -18.29 -34.09
N LEU A 198 -2.83 -17.77 -33.87
CA LEU A 198 -3.68 -17.23 -34.94
C LEU A 198 -3.07 -15.97 -35.57
N LEU A 199 -2.59 -15.02 -34.77
CA LEU A 199 -1.93 -13.80 -35.28
C LEU A 199 -0.64 -14.09 -36.04
N LYS A 200 0.17 -15.05 -35.58
CA LYS A 200 1.36 -15.52 -36.30
C LYS A 200 1.02 -16.09 -37.69
N ALA A 201 -0.12 -16.77 -37.79
CA ALA A 201 -0.57 -17.31 -39.08
C ALA A 201 -1.02 -16.17 -40.05
N GLU A 202 -1.63 -15.10 -39.54
CA GLU A 202 -1.98 -13.92 -40.35
C GLU A 202 -0.74 -13.12 -40.75
N LEU A 203 0.21 -12.89 -39.84
CA LEU A 203 1.45 -12.18 -40.14
C LEU A 203 2.35 -12.92 -41.15
N LYS A 204 2.22 -14.25 -41.26
CA LYS A 204 2.88 -15.00 -42.36
C LYS A 204 2.33 -14.62 -43.76
N LYS A 205 1.05 -14.24 -43.82
CA LYS A 205 0.40 -13.82 -45.10
C LYS A 205 0.70 -12.36 -45.43
N ASP A 206 0.65 -11.49 -44.40
CA ASP A 206 0.96 -10.06 -44.54
C ASP A 206 1.80 -9.57 -43.34
N PRO A 207 3.14 -9.66 -43.42
CA PRO A 207 4.04 -9.27 -42.33
C PRO A 207 4.04 -7.77 -42.01
N HIS A 208 3.42 -6.95 -42.86
CA HIS A 208 3.44 -5.50 -42.76
C HIS A 208 2.12 -4.90 -42.31
N ASN A 209 1.14 -5.70 -42.01
CA ASN A 209 -0.16 -5.30 -41.52
C ASN A 209 -0.06 -4.72 -40.11
N LEU A 210 -0.15 -3.38 -40.00
CA LEU A 210 0.00 -2.67 -38.72
C LEU A 210 -1.08 -3.06 -37.73
N LYS A 211 -2.30 -3.38 -38.17
CA LYS A 211 -3.39 -3.80 -37.30
C LYS A 211 -3.08 -5.16 -36.66
N THR A 212 -2.67 -6.15 -37.45
CA THR A 212 -2.29 -7.47 -36.96
C THR A 212 -1.04 -7.38 -36.05
N LEU A 213 -0.09 -6.49 -36.39
CA LEU A 213 1.08 -6.22 -35.53
C LEU A 213 0.66 -5.60 -34.20
N MET A 214 -0.26 -4.64 -34.16
CA MET A 214 -0.78 -4.06 -32.93
C MET A 214 -1.44 -5.12 -32.04
N GLN A 215 -2.28 -5.99 -32.62
CA GLN A 215 -2.89 -7.11 -31.88
C GLN A 215 -1.86 -8.11 -31.36
N ALA A 216 -0.78 -8.35 -32.13
CA ALA A 216 0.33 -9.20 -31.68
C ALA A 216 1.13 -8.54 -30.55
N ILE A 217 1.30 -7.21 -30.58
CA ILE A 217 1.90 -6.44 -29.47
C ILE A 217 1.08 -6.61 -28.22
N ASP A 218 -0.24 -6.38 -28.26
CA ASP A 218 -1.13 -6.50 -27.09
C ASP A 218 -1.17 -7.93 -26.56
N SER A 219 -1.25 -8.93 -27.45
CA SER A 219 -1.28 -10.36 -27.06
C SER A 219 0.07 -10.89 -26.57
N SER A 220 1.17 -10.19 -26.81
CA SER A 220 2.52 -10.59 -26.38
C SER A 220 3.08 -9.80 -25.20
N VAL A 221 2.27 -8.94 -24.58
CA VAL A 221 2.69 -8.18 -23.39
C VAL A 221 3.24 -9.12 -22.31
N GLY A 222 4.41 -8.77 -21.78
CA GLY A 222 5.10 -9.59 -20.76
C GLY A 222 5.92 -10.77 -21.30
N THR A 223 5.91 -11.03 -22.61
CA THR A 223 6.73 -12.09 -23.25
C THR A 223 8.01 -11.52 -23.88
N ASP A 224 8.96 -12.42 -24.19
CA ASP A 224 10.21 -12.04 -24.88
C ASP A 224 10.00 -11.71 -26.36
N ASP A 225 8.91 -12.14 -26.96
CA ASP A 225 8.55 -11.83 -28.34
C ASP A 225 8.02 -10.39 -28.52
N ASN A 226 7.52 -9.74 -27.47
CA ASN A 226 6.87 -8.42 -27.52
C ASN A 226 7.75 -7.33 -28.20
N PRO A 227 9.05 -7.18 -27.85
CA PRO A 227 9.91 -6.19 -28.49
C PRO A 227 10.09 -6.42 -30.01
N HIS A 228 10.01 -7.67 -30.46
CA HIS A 228 10.09 -8.00 -31.88
C HIS A 228 8.92 -7.41 -32.68
N TYR A 229 7.69 -7.62 -32.21
CA TYR A 229 6.49 -7.08 -32.87
C TYR A 229 6.45 -5.56 -32.83
N ILE A 230 6.87 -4.95 -31.71
CA ILE A 230 6.97 -3.50 -31.58
C ILE A 230 7.93 -2.93 -32.64
N ARG A 231 9.15 -3.46 -32.76
CA ARG A 231 10.12 -2.97 -33.75
C ARG A 231 9.64 -3.17 -35.19
N MET A 232 8.94 -4.27 -35.49
CA MET A 232 8.31 -4.48 -36.81
C MET A 232 7.25 -3.41 -37.07
N ALA A 233 6.40 -3.11 -36.12
CA ALA A 233 5.34 -2.10 -36.27
C ALA A 233 5.92 -0.69 -36.42
N LEU A 234 6.90 -0.29 -35.61
CA LEU A 234 7.60 1.00 -35.73
C LEU A 234 8.25 1.16 -37.12
N LYS A 235 8.85 0.07 -37.65
CA LYS A 235 9.38 0.09 -39.03
C LYS A 235 8.27 0.31 -40.06
N GLY A 236 7.09 -0.26 -39.85
CA GLY A 236 5.92 -0.05 -40.71
C GLY A 236 5.41 1.41 -40.65
N ILE A 237 5.40 2.01 -39.46
CA ILE A 237 5.01 3.42 -39.26
C ILE A 237 5.99 4.34 -40.03
N ARG A 238 7.29 4.15 -39.83
CA ARG A 238 8.33 4.94 -40.54
C ARG A 238 8.24 4.83 -42.07
N ARG A 239 7.73 3.70 -42.56
CA ARG A 239 7.45 3.47 -44.00
C ARG A 239 6.09 3.98 -44.47
N LYS A 240 5.27 4.50 -43.53
CA LYS A 240 3.90 4.97 -43.78
C LYS A 240 3.00 3.87 -44.35
N ASN A 241 3.10 2.66 -43.82
CA ASN A 241 2.22 1.55 -44.17
C ASN A 241 0.75 1.92 -43.91
N PRO A 242 -0.25 1.29 -44.57
CA PRO A 242 -1.66 1.56 -44.32
C PRO A 242 -2.01 1.52 -42.81
N GLY A 243 -2.77 2.52 -42.35
CA GLY A 243 -3.15 2.67 -40.96
C GLY A 243 -2.08 3.32 -40.06
N TRP A 244 -0.97 3.81 -40.58
CA TRP A 244 0.13 4.38 -39.78
C TRP A 244 -0.27 5.62 -38.98
N LYS A 245 -1.21 6.43 -39.46
CA LYS A 245 -1.67 7.64 -38.76
C LYS A 245 -2.55 7.29 -37.56
N GLU A 246 -3.45 6.34 -37.75
CA GLU A 246 -4.43 5.93 -36.75
C GLU A 246 -3.79 5.03 -35.66
N LEU A 247 -2.98 4.04 -36.06
CA LEU A 247 -2.39 3.05 -35.16
C LEU A 247 -1.04 3.49 -34.60
N GLY A 248 -0.36 4.43 -35.25
CA GLY A 248 0.97 4.88 -34.85
C GLY A 248 1.07 5.36 -33.41
N PRO A 249 0.21 6.28 -32.96
CA PRO A 249 0.26 6.76 -31.57
C PRO A 249 0.12 5.65 -30.54
N VAL A 250 -0.77 4.68 -30.79
CA VAL A 250 -1.01 3.52 -29.90
C VAL A 250 0.19 2.58 -29.88
N ILE A 251 0.78 2.32 -31.04
CA ILE A 251 1.99 1.49 -31.14
C ILE A 251 3.16 2.17 -30.43
N PHE A 252 3.33 3.50 -30.58
CA PHE A 252 4.34 4.25 -29.82
C PHE A 252 4.10 4.21 -28.31
N ARG A 253 2.84 4.28 -27.84
CA ARG A 253 2.51 4.10 -26.43
C ARG A 253 3.03 2.74 -25.92
N SER A 254 2.73 1.66 -26.65
CA SER A 254 3.19 0.32 -26.28
C SER A 254 4.72 0.22 -26.33
N ALA A 255 5.37 0.86 -27.28
CA ALA A 255 6.82 0.91 -27.42
C ALA A 255 7.48 1.65 -26.24
N VAL A 256 7.00 2.83 -25.90
CA VAL A 256 7.51 3.67 -24.81
C VAL A 256 7.32 2.97 -23.47
N ASN A 257 6.13 2.43 -23.20
CA ASN A 257 5.87 1.70 -21.97
C ASN A 257 6.79 0.48 -21.81
N MET A 258 7.00 -0.29 -22.89
CA MET A 258 7.91 -1.44 -22.88
C MET A 258 9.37 -1.00 -22.68
N ALA A 259 9.80 0.08 -23.37
CA ALA A 259 11.16 0.60 -23.24
C ALA A 259 11.44 1.11 -21.83
N HIS A 260 10.49 1.84 -21.23
CA HIS A 260 10.57 2.29 -19.83
C HIS A 260 10.66 1.10 -18.86
N ALA A 261 9.74 0.14 -18.96
CA ALA A 261 9.71 -1.03 -18.07
C ALA A 261 10.97 -1.90 -18.15
N ARG A 262 11.59 -2.00 -19.32
CA ARG A 262 12.82 -2.76 -19.57
C ARG A 262 14.10 -1.92 -19.51
N LYS A 263 14.01 -0.62 -19.22
CA LYS A 263 15.12 0.35 -19.17
C LYS A 263 15.97 0.32 -20.45
N LEU A 264 15.33 0.40 -21.62
CA LEU A 264 16.00 0.38 -22.91
C LEU A 264 16.49 1.78 -23.32
N ASP A 265 17.62 1.85 -24.00
CA ASP A 265 18.22 3.10 -24.47
C ASP A 265 17.33 3.83 -25.49
N GLU A 266 16.48 3.10 -26.23
CA GLU A 266 15.54 3.65 -27.21
C GLU A 266 14.37 4.45 -26.62
N PHE A 267 14.19 4.47 -25.29
CA PHE A 267 13.05 5.12 -24.62
C PHE A 267 12.89 6.58 -25.04
N GLU A 268 13.93 7.39 -24.84
CA GLU A 268 13.93 8.83 -25.17
C GLU A 268 13.70 9.09 -26.67
N ASP A 269 14.32 8.30 -27.52
CA ASP A 269 14.19 8.44 -28.97
C ASP A 269 12.74 8.17 -29.41
N TRP A 270 12.09 7.17 -28.83
CA TRP A 270 10.69 6.84 -29.17
C TRP A 270 9.70 7.87 -28.61
N VAL A 271 9.96 8.45 -27.45
CA VAL A 271 9.16 9.57 -26.95
C VAL A 271 9.24 10.76 -27.91
N LYS A 272 10.45 11.19 -28.27
CA LYS A 272 10.68 12.32 -29.21
C LYS A 272 10.09 12.05 -30.60
N GLU A 273 10.26 10.85 -31.12
CA GLU A 273 9.71 10.45 -32.43
C GLU A 273 8.16 10.50 -32.42
N SER A 274 7.54 10.03 -31.33
CA SER A 274 6.09 10.11 -31.17
C SER A 274 5.60 11.56 -31.14
N GLU A 275 6.27 12.44 -30.39
CA GLU A 275 5.94 13.87 -30.32
C GLU A 275 6.09 14.58 -31.65
N GLN A 276 7.06 14.19 -32.49
CA GLN A 276 7.27 14.74 -33.82
C GLN A 276 6.22 14.25 -34.84
N LEU A 277 5.88 12.96 -34.80
CA LEU A 277 4.97 12.35 -35.77
C LEU A 277 3.50 12.59 -35.43
N PHE A 278 3.17 12.68 -34.13
CA PHE A 278 1.80 12.72 -33.63
C PHE A 278 1.61 13.77 -32.52
N PRO A 279 1.96 15.06 -32.75
CA PRO A 279 1.98 16.10 -31.70
C PRO A 279 0.61 16.35 -31.07
N ASP A 280 -0.48 16.16 -31.84
CA ASP A 280 -1.85 16.44 -31.38
C ASP A 280 -2.60 15.18 -30.90
N SER A 281 -1.97 14.00 -30.91
CA SER A 281 -2.61 12.77 -30.49
C SER A 281 -2.85 12.72 -29.00
N LEU A 282 -4.04 12.24 -28.60
CA LEU A 282 -4.35 11.97 -27.20
C LEU A 282 -3.37 10.97 -26.57
N TYR A 283 -2.94 9.94 -27.31
CA TYR A 283 -2.00 8.95 -26.79
C TYR A 283 -0.63 9.55 -26.52
N THR A 284 -0.15 10.44 -27.40
CA THR A 284 1.12 11.17 -27.21
C THR A 284 1.03 12.10 -26.00
N ASN A 285 -0.08 12.84 -25.87
CA ASN A 285 -0.21 13.90 -24.88
C ASN A 285 -0.70 13.43 -23.51
N ILE A 286 -1.31 12.25 -23.41
CA ILE A 286 -1.76 11.64 -22.17
C ILE A 286 -0.85 10.48 -21.79
N SER A 287 -0.95 9.32 -22.44
CA SER A 287 -0.30 8.09 -21.98
C SER A 287 1.21 8.09 -22.15
N ILE A 288 1.73 8.49 -23.31
CA ILE A 288 3.19 8.57 -23.54
C ILE A 288 3.79 9.66 -22.66
N ASN A 289 3.12 10.81 -22.57
CA ASN A 289 3.55 11.94 -21.78
C ASN A 289 3.57 11.61 -20.28
N HIS A 290 2.60 10.84 -19.77
CA HIS A 290 2.59 10.33 -18.39
C HIS A 290 3.83 9.46 -18.10
N THR A 291 4.12 8.49 -18.98
CA THR A 291 5.28 7.62 -18.82
C THR A 291 6.59 8.41 -18.85
N ALA A 292 6.72 9.36 -19.80
CA ALA A 292 7.90 10.21 -19.91
C ALA A 292 8.06 11.15 -18.70
N LEU A 293 6.96 11.73 -18.17
CA LEU A 293 6.98 12.56 -16.98
C LEU A 293 7.49 11.78 -15.76
N THR A 294 7.01 10.56 -15.58
CA THR A 294 7.45 9.70 -14.47
C THR A 294 8.94 9.37 -14.56
N ALA A 295 9.46 9.14 -15.77
CA ALA A 295 10.89 8.94 -16.00
C ALA A 295 11.69 10.21 -15.63
N CYS A 296 11.31 11.39 -16.15
CA CYS A 296 11.95 12.68 -15.84
C CYS A 296 11.92 12.99 -14.34
N PHE A 297 10.80 12.66 -13.66
CA PHE A 297 10.68 12.84 -12.21
C PHE A 297 11.70 11.97 -11.45
N THR A 298 11.89 10.72 -11.89
CA THR A 298 12.89 9.82 -11.30
C THR A 298 14.32 10.34 -11.50
N GLU A 299 14.59 10.98 -12.64
CA GLU A 299 15.90 11.59 -12.98
C GLU A 299 16.06 12.99 -12.39
N LYS A 300 15.01 13.54 -11.77
CA LYS A 300 14.95 14.90 -11.20
C LYS A 300 15.10 16.03 -12.23
N ASP A 301 14.66 15.80 -13.45
CA ASP A 301 14.54 16.84 -14.48
C ASP A 301 13.21 17.61 -14.27
N TYR A 302 13.19 18.43 -13.22
CA TYR A 302 11.99 19.14 -12.79
C TYR A 302 11.41 20.09 -13.84
N PRO A 303 12.20 20.87 -14.58
CA PRO A 303 11.66 21.70 -15.67
C PRO A 303 10.90 20.90 -16.72
N GLU A 304 11.40 19.73 -17.09
CA GLU A 304 10.72 18.85 -18.04
C GLU A 304 9.48 18.20 -17.43
N VAL A 305 9.50 17.85 -16.14
CA VAL A 305 8.31 17.36 -15.41
C VAL A 305 7.20 18.41 -15.44
N ILE A 306 7.50 19.69 -15.18
CA ILE A 306 6.50 20.78 -15.18
C ILE A 306 5.91 20.92 -16.59
N ARG A 307 6.73 21.03 -17.62
CA ARG A 307 6.29 21.16 -19.01
C ARG A 307 5.36 20.00 -19.42
N ARG A 308 5.72 18.77 -19.05
CA ARG A 308 4.93 17.56 -19.36
C ARG A 308 3.65 17.50 -18.54
N GLY A 309 3.68 17.90 -17.28
CA GLY A 309 2.52 17.96 -16.40
C GLY A 309 1.46 18.92 -16.92
N GLU A 310 1.85 20.13 -17.27
CA GLU A 310 0.95 21.15 -17.85
C GLU A 310 0.32 20.66 -19.15
N ARG A 311 1.13 20.05 -20.04
CA ARG A 311 0.63 19.47 -21.30
C ARG A 311 -0.42 18.39 -21.06
N TYR A 312 -0.19 17.51 -20.10
CA TYR A 312 -1.14 16.46 -19.71
C TYR A 312 -2.44 17.10 -19.22
N LEU A 313 -2.36 18.02 -18.25
CA LEU A 313 -3.52 18.66 -17.62
C LEU A 313 -4.36 19.44 -18.63
N GLN A 314 -3.73 20.16 -19.55
CA GLN A 314 -4.43 20.85 -20.64
C GLN A 314 -5.16 19.86 -21.55
N THR A 315 -4.53 18.73 -21.86
CA THR A 315 -5.14 17.69 -22.73
C THR A 315 -6.32 17.01 -22.05
N ILE A 316 -6.21 16.72 -20.73
CA ILE A 316 -7.34 16.16 -19.94
C ILE A 316 -8.51 17.14 -19.85
N ALA A 317 -8.25 18.43 -19.68
CA ALA A 317 -9.31 19.44 -19.67
C ALA A 317 -10.07 19.48 -21.01
N ASN A 318 -9.34 19.39 -22.15
CA ASN A 318 -9.94 19.29 -23.47
C ASN A 318 -10.73 17.97 -23.64
N TYR A 319 -10.20 16.85 -23.16
CA TYR A 319 -10.89 15.56 -23.17
C TYR A 319 -12.20 15.62 -22.39
N ASN A 320 -12.18 16.11 -21.15
CA ASN A 320 -13.35 16.21 -20.28
C ASN A 320 -14.43 17.14 -20.84
N SER A 321 -14.03 18.21 -21.55
CA SER A 321 -14.97 19.12 -22.23
C SER A 321 -15.46 18.58 -23.59
N GLY A 322 -15.00 17.41 -24.02
CA GLY A 322 -15.36 16.79 -25.31
C GLY A 322 -14.67 17.41 -26.54
N ASN A 323 -13.65 18.23 -26.32
CA ASN A 323 -12.87 18.86 -27.39
C ASN A 323 -11.69 17.97 -27.79
N PHE A 324 -11.99 16.87 -28.50
CA PHE A 324 -10.99 15.91 -29.01
C PHE A 324 -11.57 15.14 -30.20
N ASN A 325 -10.70 14.43 -30.93
CA ASN A 325 -11.13 13.55 -32.02
C ASN A 325 -11.60 12.20 -31.50
N PRO A 326 -12.91 11.86 -31.53
CA PRO A 326 -13.41 10.58 -30.99
C PRO A 326 -12.86 9.34 -31.71
N ALA A 327 -12.40 9.46 -32.94
CA ALA A 327 -11.84 8.33 -33.66
C ALA A 327 -10.57 7.77 -32.99
N GLU A 328 -9.81 8.60 -32.31
CA GLU A 328 -8.64 8.12 -31.57
C GLU A 328 -9.01 7.14 -30.45
N LEU A 329 -10.10 7.39 -29.71
CA LEU A 329 -10.56 6.49 -28.67
C LEU A 329 -11.04 5.11 -29.17
N CYS A 330 -11.41 5.00 -30.46
CA CYS A 330 -11.84 3.74 -31.04
C CYS A 330 -10.68 2.76 -31.31
N VAL A 331 -9.43 3.16 -31.09
CA VAL A 331 -8.26 2.35 -31.47
C VAL A 331 -7.71 1.56 -30.28
N SER A 332 -7.67 2.13 -29.07
CA SER A 332 -7.16 1.49 -27.87
C SER A 332 -7.60 2.24 -26.61
N THR A 333 -7.07 1.84 -25.45
CA THR A 333 -7.35 2.45 -24.13
C THR A 333 -6.54 3.73 -23.90
N LEU A 334 -7.11 4.68 -23.13
CA LEU A 334 -6.50 5.95 -22.76
C LEU A 334 -6.64 6.19 -21.24
N ASP A 335 -5.54 6.56 -20.59
CA ASP A 335 -5.46 6.77 -19.14
C ASP A 335 -6.01 8.17 -18.78
N VAL A 336 -7.30 8.25 -18.46
CA VAL A 336 -8.05 9.49 -18.28
C VAL A 336 -8.76 9.61 -16.94
N SER A 337 -8.51 8.65 -16.00
CA SER A 337 -9.19 8.67 -14.71
C SER A 337 -8.74 9.86 -13.85
N PRO A 338 -9.60 10.36 -12.94
CA PRO A 338 -9.23 11.39 -11.99
C PRO A 338 -8.01 11.03 -11.14
N GLU A 339 -7.77 9.74 -10.86
CA GLU A 339 -6.61 9.26 -10.10
C GLU A 339 -5.30 9.44 -10.88
N TYR A 340 -5.32 9.28 -12.19
CA TYR A 340 -4.17 9.62 -13.05
C TYR A 340 -3.93 11.12 -13.06
N GLU A 341 -4.99 11.92 -13.19
CA GLU A 341 -4.90 13.39 -13.16
C GLU A 341 -4.33 13.87 -11.81
N ASP A 342 -4.84 13.36 -10.69
CA ASP A 342 -4.35 13.69 -9.35
C ASP A 342 -2.88 13.31 -9.18
N THR A 343 -2.45 12.15 -9.70
CA THR A 343 -1.03 11.73 -9.68
C THR A 343 -0.15 12.73 -10.43
N ILE A 344 -0.55 13.14 -11.63
CA ILE A 344 0.23 14.11 -12.43
C ILE A 344 0.28 15.47 -11.74
N ARG A 345 -0.83 15.92 -11.14
CA ARG A 345 -0.86 17.19 -10.36
C ARG A 345 0.13 17.14 -9.21
N ILE A 346 0.17 16.05 -8.45
CA ILE A 346 1.08 15.90 -7.31
C ILE A 346 2.55 15.89 -7.77
N LEU A 347 2.90 15.12 -8.80
CA LEU A 347 4.27 15.05 -9.32
C LEU A 347 4.72 16.40 -9.91
N THR A 348 3.82 17.10 -10.60
CA THR A 348 4.12 18.43 -11.16
C THR A 348 4.28 19.46 -10.04
N ALA A 349 3.43 19.41 -9.00
CA ALA A 349 3.53 20.29 -7.84
C ALA A 349 4.84 20.10 -7.07
N ASP A 350 5.30 18.85 -6.92
CA ASP A 350 6.59 18.57 -6.31
C ASP A 350 7.75 19.13 -7.14
N ALA A 351 7.70 18.98 -8.46
CA ALA A 351 8.67 19.58 -9.37
C ALA A 351 8.66 21.13 -9.28
N CYS A 352 7.49 21.75 -9.28
CA CYS A 352 7.35 23.21 -9.09
C CYS A 352 7.96 23.67 -7.73
N PHE A 353 7.77 22.86 -6.68
CA PHE A 353 8.38 23.15 -5.39
C PHE A 353 9.91 23.17 -5.49
N HIS A 354 10.52 22.19 -6.17
CA HIS A 354 11.96 22.14 -6.37
C HIS A 354 12.51 23.29 -7.22
N GLU A 355 11.72 23.79 -8.17
CA GLU A 355 12.04 24.98 -8.98
C GLU A 355 11.66 26.29 -8.27
N GLN A 356 11.21 26.25 -7.01
CA GLN A 356 10.80 27.40 -6.20
C GLN A 356 9.54 28.12 -6.73
N GLU A 357 8.76 27.48 -7.58
CA GLU A 357 7.49 27.97 -8.11
C GLU A 357 6.34 27.65 -7.13
N TYR A 358 6.44 28.12 -5.87
CA TYR A 358 5.57 27.71 -4.78
C TYR A 358 4.08 27.97 -5.01
N THR A 359 3.73 29.12 -5.61
CA THR A 359 2.33 29.44 -5.94
C THR A 359 1.77 28.47 -6.95
N HIS A 360 2.53 28.15 -8.00
CA HIS A 360 2.13 27.19 -9.01
C HIS A 360 1.97 25.77 -8.41
N ALA A 361 2.92 25.35 -7.56
CA ALA A 361 2.79 24.09 -6.83
C ALA A 361 1.49 24.02 -6.01
N TRP A 362 1.13 25.10 -5.34
CA TRP A 362 -0.09 25.20 -4.55
C TRP A 362 -1.35 25.13 -5.42
N ASP A 363 -1.38 25.87 -6.52
CA ASP A 363 -2.51 25.90 -7.47
C ASP A 363 -2.78 24.51 -8.08
N LEU A 364 -1.74 23.69 -8.25
CA LEU A 364 -1.86 22.33 -8.72
C LEU A 364 -2.47 21.38 -7.68
N LEU A 365 -2.20 21.59 -6.39
CA LEU A 365 -2.70 20.75 -5.31
C LEU A 365 -4.16 21.07 -4.92
N MET A 366 -4.56 22.33 -4.97
CA MET A 366 -5.89 22.80 -4.53
C MET A 366 -7.10 22.07 -5.14
N PRO A 367 -7.11 21.68 -6.43
CA PRO A 367 -8.25 20.99 -7.02
C PRO A 367 -8.39 19.52 -6.61
N ILE A 368 -7.40 18.96 -5.90
CA ILE A 368 -7.37 17.54 -5.54
C ILE A 368 -8.34 17.28 -4.39
N ASP A 369 -9.25 16.31 -4.60
CA ASP A 369 -10.12 15.80 -3.55
C ASP A 369 -9.45 14.63 -2.83
N GLY A 370 -9.06 14.83 -1.58
CA GLY A 370 -8.41 13.83 -0.75
C GLY A 370 -9.17 12.51 -0.60
N SER A 371 -10.51 12.53 -0.74
CA SER A 371 -11.33 11.32 -0.67
C SER A 371 -11.12 10.33 -1.83
N ARG A 372 -10.55 10.79 -2.95
CA ARG A 372 -10.19 9.94 -4.11
C ARG A 372 -8.81 9.33 -4.02
N LEU A 373 -7.89 9.98 -3.29
CA LEU A 373 -6.49 9.58 -3.26
C LEU A 373 -6.29 8.20 -2.63
N ALA A 374 -5.48 7.36 -3.26
CA ALA A 374 -4.95 6.16 -2.61
C ALA A 374 -3.96 6.54 -1.49
N PRO A 375 -3.76 5.69 -0.46
CA PRO A 375 -2.86 6.01 0.65
C PRO A 375 -1.44 6.44 0.22
N GLY A 376 -0.88 5.83 -0.83
CA GLY A 376 0.42 6.23 -1.39
C GLY A 376 0.42 7.63 -2.00
N GLN A 377 -0.66 8.02 -2.67
CA GLN A 377 -0.83 9.37 -3.22
C GLN A 377 -0.99 10.41 -2.11
N VAL A 378 -1.71 10.07 -1.02
CA VAL A 378 -1.82 10.94 0.18
C VAL A 378 -0.43 11.21 0.76
N SER A 379 0.44 10.20 0.82
CA SER A 379 1.82 10.36 1.28
C SER A 379 2.59 11.40 0.45
N ASN A 380 2.50 11.30 -0.89
CA ASN A 380 3.19 12.22 -1.80
C ASN A 380 2.59 13.64 -1.71
N TYR A 381 1.26 13.77 -1.69
CA TYR A 381 0.57 15.04 -1.51
C TYR A 381 1.01 15.75 -0.23
N MET A 382 1.01 15.03 0.90
CA MET A 382 1.44 15.57 2.19
C MET A 382 2.91 15.96 2.22
N SER A 383 3.78 15.26 1.50
CA SER A 383 5.18 15.64 1.37
C SER A 383 5.31 17.06 0.76
N VAL A 384 4.60 17.33 -0.32
CA VAL A 384 4.62 18.66 -0.96
C VAL A 384 3.99 19.72 -0.05
N MET A 385 2.86 19.40 0.60
CA MET A 385 2.18 20.30 1.54
C MET A 385 3.10 20.74 2.68
N LEU A 386 3.79 19.79 3.31
CA LEU A 386 4.73 20.06 4.40
C LEU A 386 5.93 20.90 3.94
N ASN A 387 6.43 20.63 2.75
CA ASN A 387 7.51 21.40 2.15
C ASN A 387 7.08 22.83 1.83
N LEU A 388 5.89 23.04 1.30
CA LEU A 388 5.33 24.37 1.06
C LEU A 388 5.12 25.14 2.37
N GLN A 389 4.56 24.50 3.40
CA GLN A 389 4.39 25.11 4.72
C GLN A 389 5.72 25.56 5.32
N ALA A 390 6.78 24.77 5.15
CA ALA A 390 8.09 25.04 5.71
C ALA A 390 8.84 26.19 4.99
N GLN A 391 8.65 26.35 3.68
CA GLN A 391 9.51 27.19 2.85
C GLN A 391 8.81 28.34 2.12
N SER A 392 7.49 28.39 2.14
CA SER A 392 6.73 29.46 1.47
C SER A 392 6.00 30.37 2.45
N THR A 393 5.53 31.50 1.94
CA THR A 393 4.65 32.44 2.67
C THR A 393 3.17 32.20 2.36
N LEU A 394 2.85 31.10 1.69
CA LEU A 394 1.49 30.75 1.31
C LEU A 394 0.68 30.27 2.51
N ASP A 395 -0.59 30.58 2.53
CA ASP A 395 -1.53 30.06 3.54
C ASP A 395 -1.96 28.62 3.18
N VAL A 396 -1.01 27.69 3.29
CA VAL A 396 -1.26 26.25 3.08
C VAL A 396 -2.07 25.67 4.24
N GLN A 397 -1.89 26.24 5.43
CA GLN A 397 -2.50 25.80 6.68
C GLN A 397 -4.04 25.86 6.65
N SER A 398 -4.63 26.85 5.97
CA SER A 398 -6.09 27.00 5.89
C SER A 398 -6.81 25.81 5.23
N HIS A 399 -6.10 25.04 4.42
CA HIS A 399 -6.66 23.92 3.67
C HIS A 399 -6.65 22.57 4.43
N ILE A 400 -5.84 22.45 5.47
CA ILE A 400 -5.58 21.14 6.12
C ILE A 400 -6.83 20.51 6.74
N SER A 401 -7.73 21.30 7.34
CA SER A 401 -8.94 20.76 7.97
C SER A 401 -9.88 20.15 6.93
N VAL A 402 -10.06 20.79 5.77
CA VAL A 402 -10.86 20.25 4.66
C VAL A 402 -10.23 18.97 4.12
N PHE A 403 -8.92 18.98 3.91
CA PHE A 403 -8.21 17.81 3.43
C PHE A 403 -8.27 16.64 4.42
N TRP A 404 -8.12 16.92 5.74
CA TRP A 404 -8.23 15.90 6.78
C TRP A 404 -9.60 15.24 6.82
N GLU A 405 -10.68 16.01 6.69
CA GLU A 405 -12.04 15.49 6.59
C GLU A 405 -12.20 14.59 5.36
N GLN A 406 -11.73 15.04 4.20
CA GLN A 406 -11.79 14.27 2.95
C GLN A 406 -11.07 12.93 3.06
N ILE A 407 -9.82 12.90 3.53
CA ILE A 407 -9.03 11.65 3.64
C ILE A 407 -9.57 10.71 4.71
N SER A 408 -10.32 11.21 5.69
CA SER A 408 -10.94 10.40 6.75
C SER A 408 -12.16 9.62 6.26
N SER A 409 -12.63 9.88 5.04
CA SER A 409 -13.73 9.14 4.41
C SER A 409 -13.37 7.67 4.20
N GLU A 410 -14.28 6.75 4.57
CA GLU A 410 -14.15 5.32 4.30
C GLU A 410 -14.45 4.93 2.83
N LYS A 411 -14.71 5.92 1.99
CA LYS A 411 -14.88 5.70 0.54
C LYS A 411 -13.52 5.84 -0.17
N PRO A 412 -13.33 5.17 -1.31
CA PRO A 412 -14.24 4.20 -1.95
C PRO A 412 -14.21 2.79 -1.33
N LYS A 413 -13.24 2.47 -0.45
CA LYS A 413 -13.09 1.17 0.21
C LYS A 413 -13.13 1.34 1.73
N LYS A 414 -13.69 0.33 2.41
CA LYS A 414 -13.56 0.19 3.86
C LYS A 414 -12.08 0.22 4.26
N ASP A 415 -11.79 0.83 5.38
CA ASP A 415 -10.44 1.04 5.96
C ASP A 415 -9.54 2.05 5.21
N TRP A 416 -9.98 2.64 4.07
CA TRP A 416 -9.17 3.63 3.35
C TRP A 416 -8.98 4.92 4.16
N GLY A 417 -9.98 5.36 4.91
CA GLY A 417 -9.84 6.51 5.81
C GLY A 417 -8.71 6.30 6.82
N MET A 418 -8.67 5.15 7.47
CA MET A 418 -7.60 4.78 8.41
C MET A 418 -6.23 4.73 7.70
N LEU A 419 -6.15 4.07 6.53
CA LEU A 419 -4.88 3.94 5.79
C LEU A 419 -4.33 5.30 5.31
N ARG A 420 -5.22 6.21 4.90
CA ARG A 420 -4.84 7.58 4.50
C ARG A 420 -4.35 8.39 5.68
N ARG A 421 -5.05 8.35 6.83
CA ARG A 421 -4.59 9.01 8.06
C ARG A 421 -3.22 8.49 8.47
N ASN A 422 -2.99 7.18 8.44
CA ASN A 422 -1.68 6.60 8.72
C ASN A 422 -0.59 7.10 7.76
N ALA A 423 -0.91 7.31 6.48
CA ALA A 423 0.02 7.90 5.52
C ALA A 423 0.39 9.34 5.89
N VAL A 424 -0.58 10.15 6.33
CA VAL A 424 -0.33 11.52 6.83
C VAL A 424 0.53 11.49 8.09
N ILE A 425 0.20 10.63 9.06
CA ILE A 425 0.96 10.47 10.31
C ILE A 425 2.42 10.10 10.03
N ALA A 426 2.64 9.19 9.09
CA ALA A 426 3.99 8.78 8.69
C ALA A 426 4.81 9.92 8.06
N GLN A 427 4.17 10.79 7.25
CA GLN A 427 4.85 11.97 6.68
C GLN A 427 5.08 13.06 7.74
N ALA A 428 4.10 13.30 8.60
CA ALA A 428 4.23 14.23 9.72
C ALA A 428 5.38 13.84 10.65
N ALA A 429 5.52 12.56 10.99
CA ALA A 429 6.61 12.06 11.82
C ALA A 429 8.00 12.38 11.23
N ARG A 430 8.15 12.35 9.91
CA ARG A 430 9.39 12.74 9.22
C ARG A 430 9.65 14.26 9.31
N ALA A 431 8.59 15.06 9.17
CA ALA A 431 8.69 16.52 9.26
C ALA A 431 8.97 16.98 10.70
N PHE A 432 8.48 16.28 11.71
CA PHE A 432 8.72 16.59 13.12
C PHE A 432 10.13 16.20 13.59
N ALA A 433 10.77 15.21 12.96
CA ALA A 433 12.08 14.70 13.39
C ALA A 433 13.23 15.73 13.42
N PRO A 434 13.39 16.65 12.42
CA PRO A 434 14.49 17.62 12.43
C PRO A 434 14.39 18.65 13.55
N ASP A 435 13.17 19.09 13.89
CA ASP A 435 12.95 20.13 14.91
C ASP A 435 13.33 19.66 16.33
N PHE A 436 13.37 18.33 16.56
CA PHE A 436 13.76 17.74 17.84
C PHE A 436 15.26 17.51 18.02
N GLN A 437 16.00 17.41 16.93
CA GLN A 437 17.45 17.21 16.99
C GLN A 437 18.25 18.50 16.95
N ALA A 438 17.60 19.61 16.59
CA ALA A 438 18.29 20.82 16.16
C ALA A 438 18.06 22.04 17.06
N GLU A 439 18.57 22.02 18.29
CA GLU A 439 19.08 23.28 18.87
C GLU A 439 20.20 23.87 18.01
N GLU A 440 20.89 23.08 17.17
CA GLU A 440 22.03 23.48 16.34
C GLU A 440 21.71 23.81 14.88
N ASN A 441 20.60 23.37 14.29
CA ASN A 441 20.25 23.60 12.87
C ASN A 441 19.04 24.52 12.66
N LYS A 442 19.14 25.75 13.12
CA LYS A 442 18.09 26.78 13.02
C LYS A 442 17.73 27.27 11.60
N ASN A 443 18.23 26.66 10.52
CA ASN A 443 18.09 27.21 9.17
C ASN A 443 17.42 26.34 8.09
N GLY A 444 16.88 25.16 8.39
CA GLY A 444 16.43 24.24 7.35
C GLY A 444 14.93 24.01 7.22
N PHE A 445 14.20 23.67 8.24
CA PHE A 445 12.79 23.30 8.14
C PHE A 445 12.01 23.86 9.34
N ARG A 446 11.96 25.19 9.45
CA ARG A 446 11.21 25.83 10.53
C ARG A 446 9.73 25.68 10.24
N HIS A 447 9.02 24.95 11.11
CA HIS A 447 7.56 24.99 11.26
C HIS A 447 6.71 24.22 10.25
N ALA A 448 7.20 23.13 9.60
CA ALA A 448 6.35 22.25 8.82
C ALA A 448 5.18 21.66 9.65
N TYR A 449 5.42 21.39 10.94
CA TYR A 449 4.38 20.90 11.86
C TYR A 449 3.27 21.91 12.12
N THR A 450 3.50 23.22 11.95
CA THR A 450 2.46 24.26 12.12
C THR A 450 1.30 24.06 11.16
N LEU A 451 1.51 23.31 10.06
CA LEU A 451 0.44 22.87 9.16
C LEU A 451 -0.73 22.23 9.92
N PHE A 452 -0.45 21.50 11.01
CA PHE A 452 -1.45 20.73 11.75
C PHE A 452 -2.11 21.50 12.90
N LEU A 453 -1.68 22.73 13.23
CA LEU A 453 -2.26 23.52 14.32
C LEU A 453 -3.80 23.69 14.24
N PRO A 454 -4.43 23.87 13.05
CA PRO A 454 -5.88 23.94 12.95
C PRO A 454 -6.59 22.68 13.42
N LEU A 455 -5.91 21.52 13.38
CA LEU A 455 -6.47 20.22 13.75
C LEU A 455 -6.36 19.90 15.26
N LYS A 456 -6.01 20.85 16.11
CA LYS A 456 -5.75 20.67 17.55
C LYS A 456 -6.92 20.05 18.34
N ASP A 457 -8.14 20.21 17.85
CA ASP A 457 -9.35 19.68 18.45
C ASP A 457 -9.92 18.46 17.69
N GLU A 458 -9.29 18.08 16.57
CA GLU A 458 -9.76 17.04 15.65
C GLU A 458 -8.93 15.76 15.70
N CYS A 459 -7.60 15.88 15.85
CA CYS A 459 -6.71 14.72 15.84
C CYS A 459 -5.40 14.94 16.61
N GLU A 460 -4.69 13.86 16.85
CA GLU A 460 -3.43 13.81 17.60
C GLU A 460 -2.29 14.58 16.92
N LEU A 461 -2.30 14.73 15.59
CA LEU A 461 -1.34 15.58 14.88
C LEU A 461 -1.47 17.06 15.25
N GLY A 462 -2.69 17.53 15.42
CA GLY A 462 -2.96 18.89 15.90
C GLY A 462 -2.49 19.09 17.33
N ILE A 463 -2.73 18.12 18.22
CA ILE A 463 -2.20 18.12 19.59
C ILE A 463 -0.66 18.12 19.57
N ALA A 464 -0.05 17.28 18.73
CA ALA A 464 1.40 17.22 18.56
C ALA A 464 1.99 18.56 18.12
N ALA A 465 1.37 19.22 17.15
CA ALA A 465 1.80 20.55 16.70
C ALA A 465 1.72 21.59 17.83
N CYS A 466 0.65 21.57 18.63
CA CYS A 466 0.54 22.45 19.80
C CYS A 466 1.61 22.17 20.86
N ILE A 467 1.96 20.91 21.10
CA ILE A 467 3.04 20.55 22.03
C ILE A 467 4.38 21.15 21.58
N LEU A 468 4.62 21.26 20.30
CA LEU A 468 5.87 21.83 19.76
C LEU A 468 5.90 23.36 19.81
N GLU A 469 4.76 24.01 19.71
CA GLU A 469 4.69 25.48 19.84
C GLU A 469 4.72 25.96 21.30
N GLU A 470 4.32 25.10 22.25
CA GLU A 470 4.17 25.48 23.65
C GLU A 470 5.45 25.18 24.45
N THR A 471 5.83 26.07 25.32
CA THR A 471 7.01 25.96 26.19
C THR A 471 6.67 25.79 27.67
N ASP A 472 5.42 26.07 28.08
CA ASP A 472 4.98 25.92 29.45
C ASP A 472 4.68 24.45 29.80
N PRO A 473 5.43 23.81 30.74
CA PRO A 473 5.26 22.41 31.08
C PRO A 473 3.86 22.02 31.51
N LYS A 474 3.14 22.93 32.17
CA LYS A 474 1.77 22.66 32.65
C LYS A 474 0.76 22.62 31.51
N THR A 475 0.92 23.49 30.54
CA THR A 475 0.11 23.51 29.31
C THR A 475 0.38 22.25 28.48
N LEU A 476 1.65 21.83 28.39
CA LEU A 476 2.05 20.60 27.73
C LEU A 476 1.44 19.34 28.39
N GLU A 477 1.43 19.26 29.72
CA GLU A 477 0.73 18.18 30.44
C GLU A 477 -0.76 18.15 30.09
N ASN A 478 -1.43 19.31 30.04
CA ASN A 478 -2.83 19.39 29.68
C ASN A 478 -3.11 18.96 28.22
N LEU A 479 -2.21 19.28 27.30
CA LEU A 479 -2.30 18.83 25.89
C LEU A 479 -2.16 17.30 25.79
N LEU A 480 -1.21 16.72 26.51
CA LEU A 480 -1.04 15.26 26.54
C LEU A 480 -2.25 14.55 27.17
N CYS A 481 -2.94 15.16 28.14
CA CYS A 481 -4.18 14.61 28.70
C CYS A 481 -5.33 14.53 27.67
N ARG A 482 -5.24 15.24 26.56
CA ARG A 482 -6.26 15.26 25.50
C ARG A 482 -6.06 14.18 24.46
N VAL A 483 -4.91 13.51 24.42
CA VAL A 483 -4.60 12.43 23.49
C VAL A 483 -5.53 11.26 23.73
N ARG A 484 -6.22 10.81 22.70
CA ARG A 484 -7.17 9.68 22.73
C ARG A 484 -6.60 8.44 22.01
N HIS A 485 -5.84 8.67 20.94
CA HIS A 485 -5.27 7.64 20.08
C HIS A 485 -3.75 7.75 20.09
N TRP A 486 -3.14 7.14 21.11
CA TRP A 486 -1.69 7.21 21.33
C TRP A 486 -0.88 6.65 20.16
N GLU A 487 -1.46 5.73 19.41
CA GLU A 487 -0.89 5.18 18.18
C GLU A 487 -0.81 6.22 17.05
N GLU A 488 -1.64 7.24 17.06
CA GLU A 488 -1.66 8.32 16.07
C GLU A 488 -0.75 9.49 16.45
N LEU A 489 -0.31 9.60 17.71
CA LEU A 489 0.63 10.64 18.13
C LEU A 489 2.02 10.35 17.56
N PRO A 490 2.70 11.31 16.88
CA PRO A 490 4.06 11.12 16.41
C PRO A 490 5.01 10.81 17.56
N ILE A 491 5.76 9.72 17.44
CA ILE A 491 6.64 9.21 18.49
C ILE A 491 7.73 10.22 18.88
N THR A 492 8.18 11.03 17.92
CA THR A 492 9.16 12.11 18.15
C THR A 492 8.66 13.14 19.15
N VAL A 493 7.36 13.48 19.09
CA VAL A 493 6.74 14.43 20.03
C VAL A 493 6.69 13.85 21.44
N LEU A 494 6.38 12.55 21.54
CA LEU A 494 6.39 11.85 22.83
C LEU A 494 7.80 11.76 23.41
N SER A 495 8.78 11.42 22.59
CA SER A 495 10.20 11.42 22.98
C SER A 495 10.65 12.81 23.45
N TYR A 496 10.23 13.87 22.76
CA TYR A 496 10.48 15.26 23.18
C TYR A 496 9.89 15.55 24.56
N ALA A 497 8.61 15.27 24.77
CA ALA A 497 7.96 15.49 26.04
C ALA A 497 8.68 14.76 27.20
N LEU A 498 9.06 13.50 26.99
CA LEU A 498 9.77 12.70 27.99
C LEU A 498 11.19 13.27 28.30
N ARG A 499 11.92 13.75 27.28
CA ARG A 499 13.25 14.35 27.48
C ARG A 499 13.19 15.69 28.24
N HIS A 500 12.13 16.44 28.09
CA HIS A 500 11.95 17.72 28.78
C HIS A 500 11.30 17.57 30.17
N GLY A 501 11.21 16.33 30.69
CA GLY A 501 10.70 16.06 32.04
C GLY A 501 9.21 16.39 32.20
N ILE A 502 8.48 16.49 31.08
CA ILE A 502 7.05 16.71 31.09
C ILE A 502 6.40 15.44 31.64
N ARG A 503 5.59 15.59 32.69
CA ARG A 503 4.87 14.47 33.26
C ARG A 503 3.94 13.88 32.24
N PHE A 504 4.07 12.59 32.04
CA PHE A 504 3.21 11.84 31.17
C PHE A 504 1.93 11.49 31.92
N PRO A 505 0.79 12.11 31.61
CA PRO A 505 -0.45 11.68 32.22
C PRO A 505 -0.80 10.31 31.63
N LEU A 506 -0.47 9.25 32.34
CA LEU A 506 -1.10 7.98 32.03
C LEU A 506 -2.60 8.20 32.18
N PRO A 507 -3.40 7.94 31.13
CA PRO A 507 -4.82 8.16 31.16
C PRO A 507 -5.40 7.40 32.38
N ASP A 508 -6.06 8.13 33.24
CA ASP A 508 -6.56 7.64 34.54
C ASP A 508 -7.51 6.45 34.42
N LYS A 509 -7.91 6.04 33.23
CA LYS A 509 -8.99 5.05 33.13
C LYS A 509 -8.98 4.08 31.95
N HIS A 510 -8.23 4.25 30.85
CA HIS A 510 -8.57 3.47 29.64
C HIS A 510 -7.42 3.06 28.70
N MET A 511 -6.17 3.12 29.10
CA MET A 511 -5.13 2.48 28.30
C MET A 511 -5.07 1.00 28.67
N GLU A 512 -5.51 0.13 27.78
CA GLU A 512 -5.34 -1.31 27.94
C GLU A 512 -3.84 -1.66 27.93
N MET A 513 -3.44 -2.72 28.62
CA MET A 513 -2.03 -3.17 28.65
C MET A 513 -1.44 -3.34 27.26
N GLU A 514 -2.27 -3.72 26.28
CA GLU A 514 -1.89 -3.90 24.90
C GLU A 514 -1.53 -2.55 24.21
N GLU A 515 -2.23 -1.47 24.51
CA GLU A 515 -1.91 -0.13 23.98
C GLU A 515 -0.61 0.41 24.58
N MET A 516 -0.35 0.17 25.86
CA MET A 516 0.93 0.51 26.50
C MET A 516 2.10 -0.26 25.87
N ASP A 517 1.90 -1.56 25.57
CA ASP A 517 2.91 -2.37 24.92
C ASP A 517 3.19 -1.86 23.49
N VAL A 518 2.16 -1.53 22.70
CA VAL A 518 2.31 -0.96 21.35
C VAL A 518 3.07 0.36 21.40
N LEU A 519 2.72 1.26 22.31
CA LEU A 519 3.40 2.53 22.47
C LEU A 519 4.85 2.35 22.93
N ALA A 520 5.11 1.45 23.87
CA ALA A 520 6.45 1.14 24.35
C ALA A 520 7.32 0.54 23.21
N VAL A 521 6.77 -0.33 22.36
CA VAL A 521 7.48 -0.87 21.19
C VAL A 521 7.83 0.26 20.20
N ARG A 522 6.90 1.15 19.91
CA ARG A 522 7.16 2.29 19.01
C ARG A 522 8.25 3.21 19.57
N LEU A 523 8.22 3.53 20.86
CA LEU A 523 9.28 4.32 21.52
C LEU A 523 10.64 3.61 21.48
N ALA A 524 10.64 2.28 21.59
CA ALA A 524 11.87 1.48 21.53
C ALA A 524 12.46 1.38 20.11
N GLU A 525 11.65 1.53 19.06
CA GLU A 525 12.10 1.56 17.67
C GLU A 525 12.79 2.88 17.28
N GLU A 526 12.46 3.98 17.97
CA GLU A 526 13.17 5.26 17.83
C GLU A 526 14.54 5.16 18.50
N LYS A 527 15.58 5.04 17.69
CA LYS A 527 16.96 4.73 18.11
C LYS A 527 17.64 5.74 19.02
N ASN A 528 17.02 6.88 19.28
CA ASN A 528 17.63 7.95 20.05
C ASN A 528 17.25 7.86 21.54
N ASP A 529 18.19 7.42 22.35
CA ASP A 529 18.15 7.52 23.84
C ASP A 529 17.08 6.71 24.58
N ILE A 530 16.74 5.50 24.10
CA ILE A 530 15.85 4.61 24.87
C ILE A 530 16.32 4.45 26.32
N LEU A 531 17.61 4.28 26.55
CA LEU A 531 18.18 4.21 27.89
C LEU A 531 17.93 5.48 28.68
N HIS A 532 18.09 6.66 28.07
CA HIS A 532 17.79 7.94 28.70
C HIS A 532 16.29 8.09 29.02
N LEU A 533 15.40 7.68 28.12
CA LEU A 533 13.94 7.68 28.35
C LEU A 533 13.55 6.74 29.51
N ILE A 534 14.15 5.55 29.58
CA ILE A 534 13.92 4.56 30.65
C ILE A 534 14.41 5.12 31.98
N GLN A 535 15.55 5.77 32.00
CA GLN A 535 16.16 6.31 33.23
C GLN A 535 15.44 7.54 33.77
N ASN A 536 14.98 8.43 32.90
CA ASN A 536 14.45 9.76 33.25
C ASN A 536 12.92 9.89 33.08
N GLY A 537 12.21 8.88 32.51
CA GLY A 537 10.77 8.91 32.37
C GLY A 537 10.07 9.06 33.73
N ALA A 538 9.21 10.06 33.87
CA ALA A 538 8.45 10.32 35.09
C ALA A 538 6.94 10.26 34.80
N ALA A 539 6.19 9.68 35.71
CA ALA A 539 4.72 9.70 35.74
C ALA A 539 4.25 10.24 37.11
N ASP A 540 2.94 10.50 37.25
CA ASP A 540 2.38 11.14 38.44
C ASP A 540 2.64 10.38 39.74
N THR A 541 2.74 9.08 39.68
CA THR A 541 3.03 8.24 40.81
C THR A 541 4.24 7.38 40.58
N PRO A 542 4.98 7.00 41.67
CA PRO A 542 6.14 6.13 41.57
C PRO A 542 5.82 4.79 40.88
N ILE A 543 4.65 4.21 41.16
CA ILE A 543 4.24 2.92 40.56
C ILE A 543 3.96 3.06 39.05
N GLN A 544 3.34 4.15 38.63
CA GLN A 544 3.12 4.43 37.18
C GLN A 544 4.44 4.64 36.47
N SER A 545 5.38 5.40 37.09
CA SER A 545 6.73 5.56 36.57
C SER A 545 7.44 4.23 36.40
N LEU A 546 7.32 3.36 37.38
CA LEU A 546 7.97 2.04 37.35
C LEU A 546 7.34 1.12 36.30
N ALA A 547 6.00 1.12 36.20
CA ALA A 547 5.29 0.36 35.15
C ALA A 547 5.69 0.83 33.73
N TRP A 548 5.80 2.13 33.50
CA TRP A 548 6.25 2.71 32.26
C TRP A 548 7.68 2.32 31.89
N LYS A 549 8.60 2.48 32.84
CA LYS A 549 10.00 2.07 32.68
C LYS A 549 10.11 0.58 32.36
N LYS A 550 9.30 -0.26 33.03
CA LYS A 550 9.24 -1.69 32.75
C LYS A 550 8.75 -1.97 31.30
N ALA A 551 7.66 -1.34 30.85
CA ALA A 551 7.12 -1.51 29.51
C ALA A 551 8.15 -1.07 28.45
N LEU A 552 8.79 0.09 28.62
CA LEU A 552 9.85 0.58 27.74
C LEU A 552 11.07 -0.34 27.70
N ALA A 553 11.54 -0.79 28.87
CA ALA A 553 12.69 -1.69 28.97
C ALA A 553 12.41 -3.04 28.31
N MET A 554 11.22 -3.60 28.51
CA MET A 554 10.77 -4.84 27.89
C MET A 554 10.70 -4.70 26.35
N ALA A 555 10.12 -3.62 25.86
CA ALA A 555 10.05 -3.35 24.43
C ALA A 555 11.45 -3.17 23.82
N ALA A 556 12.32 -2.41 24.48
CA ALA A 556 13.69 -2.20 24.03
C ALA A 556 14.49 -3.51 23.96
N VAL A 557 14.33 -4.39 24.95
CA VAL A 557 14.99 -5.71 24.99
C VAL A 557 14.48 -6.62 23.86
N ARG A 558 13.19 -6.58 23.53
CA ARG A 558 12.59 -7.38 22.45
C ARG A 558 13.01 -6.90 21.05
N THR A 559 13.14 -5.61 20.87
CA THR A 559 13.45 -4.99 19.56
C THR A 559 14.95 -4.83 19.32
N SER A 560 15.78 -4.96 20.34
CA SER A 560 17.25 -4.85 20.23
C SER A 560 17.82 -5.90 19.29
N LYS A 561 18.76 -5.46 18.44
CA LYS A 561 19.51 -6.35 17.55
C LYS A 561 20.66 -7.11 18.25
N TRP A 562 20.96 -6.79 19.50
CA TRP A 562 22.01 -7.41 20.33
C TRP A 562 23.39 -7.44 19.63
N ALA A 563 23.74 -6.36 18.92
CA ALA A 563 24.95 -6.29 18.09
C ALA A 563 26.07 -5.44 18.71
N ASP A 564 25.71 -4.39 19.47
CA ASP A 564 26.65 -3.51 20.17
C ASP A 564 26.90 -4.04 21.60
N GLY A 565 28.15 -4.40 21.91
CA GLY A 565 28.49 -5.08 23.17
C GLY A 565 28.24 -4.24 24.42
N GLU A 566 28.62 -2.96 24.41
CA GLU A 566 28.52 -2.10 25.60
C GLU A 566 27.09 -1.61 25.82
N GLN A 567 26.46 -1.08 24.79
CA GLN A 567 25.11 -0.55 24.85
C GLN A 567 24.07 -1.66 25.13
N SER A 568 24.23 -2.83 24.50
CA SER A 568 23.37 -3.99 24.75
C SER A 568 23.50 -4.54 26.17
N MET A 569 24.72 -4.53 26.73
CA MET A 569 24.95 -4.94 28.11
C MET A 569 24.30 -3.95 29.11
N GLU A 570 24.41 -2.65 28.84
CA GLU A 570 23.77 -1.60 29.65
C GLU A 570 22.23 -1.71 29.61
N LEU A 571 21.67 -1.96 28.43
CA LEU A 571 20.22 -2.20 28.30
C LEU A 571 19.76 -3.40 29.09
N ALA A 572 20.46 -4.53 29.01
CA ALA A 572 20.13 -5.73 29.77
C ALA A 572 20.22 -5.52 31.27
N ARG A 573 21.23 -4.78 31.73
CA ARG A 573 21.41 -4.44 33.16
C ARG A 573 20.32 -3.49 33.63
N THR A 574 19.96 -2.50 32.86
CA THR A 574 18.87 -1.55 33.13
C THR A 574 17.53 -2.30 33.23
N PHE A 575 17.26 -3.19 32.29
CA PHE A 575 16.08 -4.07 32.32
C PHE A 575 16.02 -4.91 33.60
N ALA A 576 17.11 -5.58 33.94
CA ALA A 576 17.17 -6.42 35.15
C ALA A 576 16.92 -5.62 36.45
N LYS A 577 17.45 -4.39 36.51
CA LYS A 577 17.22 -3.49 37.64
C LYS A 577 15.77 -3.06 37.78
N ILE A 578 15.15 -2.67 36.69
CA ILE A 578 13.74 -2.25 36.66
C ILE A 578 12.82 -3.43 37.02
N GLU A 579 13.07 -4.62 36.46
CA GLU A 579 12.33 -5.83 36.79
C GLU A 579 12.46 -6.17 38.29
N HIS A 580 13.64 -6.04 38.86
CA HIS A 580 13.85 -6.25 40.30
C HIS A 580 12.99 -5.29 41.15
N GLU A 581 13.04 -3.99 40.86
CA GLU A 581 12.28 -2.96 41.57
C GLU A 581 10.77 -3.22 41.42
N PHE A 582 10.29 -3.47 40.18
CA PHE A 582 8.88 -3.73 39.89
C PHE A 582 8.36 -4.98 40.62
N LEU A 583 9.11 -6.06 40.60
CA LEU A 583 8.69 -7.32 41.21
C LEU A 583 8.64 -7.21 42.75
N ARG A 584 9.62 -6.53 43.37
CA ARG A 584 9.60 -6.26 44.79
C ARG A 584 8.51 -5.32 45.24
N PHE A 585 8.07 -4.44 44.35
CA PHE A 585 6.92 -3.58 44.61
C PHE A 585 5.59 -4.32 44.48
N SER A 586 5.50 -5.23 43.51
CA SER A 586 4.25 -5.90 43.10
C SER A 586 3.97 -7.18 43.85
N TYR A 587 4.99 -7.82 44.45
CA TYR A 587 4.87 -9.12 45.11
C TYR A 587 5.45 -9.09 46.54
N THR A 588 4.89 -9.92 47.43
CA THR A 588 5.44 -10.11 48.76
C THR A 588 6.79 -10.86 48.71
N THR A 589 7.59 -10.69 49.74
CA THR A 589 8.89 -11.39 49.86
C THR A 589 8.73 -12.91 49.79
N GLU A 590 7.65 -13.47 50.38
CA GLU A 590 7.36 -14.90 50.33
C GLU A 590 7.07 -15.37 48.87
N ALA A 591 6.37 -14.58 48.09
CA ALA A 591 6.09 -14.93 46.68
C ALA A 591 7.36 -14.96 45.82
N LEU A 592 8.38 -14.22 46.20
CA LEU A 592 9.67 -14.15 45.51
C LEU A 592 10.69 -15.20 45.99
N LEU A 593 10.33 -16.04 46.98
CA LEU A 593 11.16 -17.19 47.35
C LEU A 593 11.19 -18.23 46.23
N ALA A 594 12.31 -18.95 46.12
CA ALA A 594 12.57 -19.91 45.04
C ALA A 594 11.47 -20.98 44.90
N GLU A 595 10.90 -21.45 46.00
CA GLU A 595 9.82 -22.43 46.05
C GLU A 595 8.48 -21.91 45.54
N ASN A 596 8.26 -20.61 45.62
CA ASN A 596 6.99 -19.98 45.28
C ASN A 596 6.97 -19.30 43.89
N LEU A 597 8.12 -19.18 43.23
CA LEU A 597 8.24 -18.49 41.93
C LEU A 597 7.32 -19.05 40.85
N SER A 598 6.88 -20.30 40.96
CA SER A 598 5.96 -20.93 39.99
C SER A 598 4.59 -20.25 39.88
N ILE A 599 4.18 -19.50 40.91
CA ILE A 599 2.92 -18.74 40.92
C ILE A 599 2.98 -17.46 40.08
N LEU A 600 4.19 -16.95 39.79
CA LEU A 600 4.36 -15.75 38.98
C LEU A 600 4.13 -16.05 37.48
N PRO A 601 3.62 -15.08 36.70
CA PRO A 601 3.59 -15.18 35.25
C PRO A 601 4.98 -15.48 34.66
N PRO A 602 5.08 -16.23 33.56
CA PRO A 602 6.36 -16.61 32.95
C PRO A 602 7.32 -15.43 32.71
N MET A 603 6.80 -14.30 32.29
CA MET A 603 7.59 -13.08 32.03
C MET A 603 8.15 -12.49 33.33
N HIS A 604 7.38 -12.47 34.42
CA HIS A 604 7.84 -11.99 35.72
C HIS A 604 8.88 -12.93 36.31
N ARG A 605 8.74 -14.24 36.11
CA ARG A 605 9.79 -15.22 36.49
C ARG A 605 11.08 -14.98 35.74
N PHE A 606 10.99 -14.71 34.44
CA PHE A 606 12.15 -14.34 33.64
C PHE A 606 12.84 -13.10 34.18
N GLY A 607 12.08 -12.00 34.41
CA GLY A 607 12.61 -10.77 34.97
C GLY A 607 13.32 -10.98 36.32
N TRP A 608 12.72 -11.79 37.21
CA TRP A 608 13.32 -12.16 38.50
C TRP A 608 14.64 -12.89 38.30
N TYR A 609 14.67 -13.94 37.47
CA TYR A 609 15.91 -14.67 37.22
C TYR A 609 16.97 -13.81 36.54
N CYS A 610 16.57 -12.87 35.67
CA CYS A 610 17.47 -11.91 35.03
C CYS A 610 18.10 -10.98 36.08
N SER A 611 17.31 -10.47 37.03
CA SER A 611 17.84 -9.64 38.13
C SER A 611 18.82 -10.41 39.01
N GLN A 612 18.49 -11.67 39.38
CA GLN A 612 19.39 -12.53 40.15
C GLN A 612 20.67 -12.87 39.39
N ALA A 613 20.60 -13.00 38.06
CA ALA A 613 21.78 -13.18 37.23
C ALA A 613 22.73 -11.99 37.37
N PHE A 614 22.23 -10.76 37.22
CA PHE A 614 23.09 -9.58 37.35
C PHE A 614 23.61 -9.37 38.76
N GLU A 615 22.85 -9.71 39.79
CA GLU A 615 23.38 -9.74 41.19
C GLU A 615 24.54 -10.73 41.32
N ALA A 616 24.41 -11.92 40.72
CA ALA A 616 25.50 -12.90 40.73
C ALA A 616 26.73 -12.40 39.97
N LEU A 617 26.53 -11.74 38.78
CA LEU A 617 27.61 -11.14 38.00
C LEU A 617 28.33 -10.06 38.79
N ASP A 618 27.61 -9.17 39.47
CA ASP A 618 28.17 -8.12 40.33
C ASP A 618 28.91 -8.68 41.55
N CYS A 619 28.54 -9.88 41.98
CA CYS A 619 29.25 -10.63 43.01
C CYS A 619 30.46 -11.44 42.47
N GLY A 620 30.70 -11.44 41.14
CA GLY A 620 31.77 -12.21 40.50
C GLY A 620 31.44 -13.70 40.32
N ASP A 621 30.20 -14.11 40.52
CA ASP A 621 29.77 -15.51 40.36
C ASP A 621 29.19 -15.77 38.97
N ALA A 622 30.10 -16.04 38.01
CA ALA A 622 29.71 -16.33 36.66
C ALA A 622 28.93 -17.63 36.50
N ALA A 623 29.10 -18.59 37.38
CA ALA A 623 28.37 -19.86 37.33
C ALA A 623 26.89 -19.65 37.67
N GLU A 624 26.61 -18.93 38.75
CA GLU A 624 25.26 -18.55 39.16
C GLU A 624 24.64 -17.61 38.12
N TYR A 625 25.40 -16.66 37.57
CA TYR A 625 24.92 -15.79 36.48
C TYR A 625 24.34 -16.60 35.32
N VAL A 626 25.13 -17.53 34.77
CA VAL A 626 24.67 -18.36 33.65
C VAL A 626 23.54 -19.30 34.08
N ARG A 627 23.58 -19.83 35.29
CA ARG A 627 22.51 -20.67 35.82
C ARG A 627 21.17 -19.94 35.89
N TYR A 628 21.16 -18.71 36.38
CA TYR A 628 19.96 -17.90 36.43
C TYR A 628 19.45 -17.50 35.06
N LEU A 629 20.32 -17.13 34.09
CA LEU A 629 19.93 -16.84 32.70
C LEU A 629 19.27 -18.07 32.06
N ARG A 630 19.81 -19.27 32.26
CA ARG A 630 19.20 -20.53 31.76
C ARG A 630 17.84 -20.81 32.38
N LYS A 631 17.70 -20.63 33.69
CA LYS A 631 16.43 -20.75 34.39
C LYS A 631 15.41 -19.75 33.85
N GLY A 632 15.80 -18.51 33.66
CA GLY A 632 14.94 -17.48 33.04
C GLY A 632 14.47 -17.91 31.65
N LEU A 633 15.39 -18.32 30.78
CA LEU A 633 15.05 -18.74 29.41
C LEU A 633 14.10 -19.94 29.41
N SER A 634 14.21 -20.87 30.37
CA SER A 634 13.29 -22.01 30.49
C SER A 634 11.87 -21.61 30.89
N THR A 635 11.68 -20.42 31.48
CA THR A 635 10.36 -19.88 31.85
C THR A 635 9.74 -19.01 30.75
N TYR A 636 10.56 -18.31 29.97
CA TYR A 636 10.09 -17.44 28.90
C TYR A 636 11.06 -17.43 27.70
N GLY A 637 10.78 -18.24 26.69
CA GLY A 637 11.64 -18.45 25.52
C GLY A 637 11.80 -17.26 24.58
N GLY A 638 10.90 -16.26 24.65
CA GLY A 638 10.92 -15.06 23.81
C GLY A 638 12.17 -14.17 23.98
N MET A 639 12.93 -14.37 25.07
CA MET A 639 14.17 -13.64 25.37
C MET A 639 15.46 -14.38 24.97
N LYS A 640 15.35 -15.38 24.11
CA LYS A 640 16.51 -16.16 23.64
C LYS A 640 17.63 -15.28 23.06
N PRO A 641 17.38 -14.28 22.20
CA PRO A 641 18.44 -13.43 21.65
C PRO A 641 19.23 -12.67 22.75
N MET A 642 18.53 -12.10 23.73
CA MET A 642 19.15 -11.43 24.88
C MET A 642 20.03 -12.38 25.68
N VAL A 643 19.49 -13.55 26.05
CA VAL A 643 20.23 -14.54 26.89
C VAL A 643 21.45 -15.09 26.13
N GLN A 644 21.31 -15.31 24.82
CA GLN A 644 22.43 -15.73 23.97
C GLN A 644 23.53 -14.66 23.98
N PHE A 645 23.18 -13.41 23.70
CA PHE A 645 24.12 -12.28 23.77
C PHE A 645 24.82 -12.20 25.11
N LEU A 646 24.07 -12.25 26.23
CA LEU A 646 24.62 -12.16 27.56
C LEU A 646 25.57 -13.31 27.89
N THR A 647 25.29 -14.53 27.41
CA THR A 647 26.18 -15.68 27.61
C THR A 647 27.45 -15.60 26.77
N GLU A 648 27.39 -15.06 25.56
CA GLU A 648 28.54 -14.89 24.69
C GLU A 648 29.47 -13.74 25.15
N HIS A 649 28.91 -12.71 25.77
CA HIS A 649 29.63 -11.51 26.22
C HIS A 649 29.87 -11.50 27.73
N THR A 650 29.67 -12.63 28.40
CA THR A 650 30.04 -12.74 29.82
C THR A 650 31.54 -12.49 29.96
N PRO A 651 31.97 -11.52 30.80
CA PRO A 651 33.37 -11.31 31.06
C PRO A 651 34.02 -12.63 31.46
N GLN A 652 35.04 -13.11 30.75
CA GLN A 652 35.84 -14.22 31.24
C GLN A 652 36.34 -13.79 32.63
N LEU A 653 36.07 -14.57 33.62
CA LEU A 653 36.60 -14.35 34.97
C LEU A 653 38.12 -14.28 34.82
N GLN A 654 38.65 -13.06 34.77
CA GLN A 654 40.04 -12.84 35.03
C GLN A 654 40.29 -13.40 36.44
N THR A 655 41.47 -13.98 36.64
CA THR A 655 41.99 -14.51 37.92
C THR A 655 41.32 -13.83 39.13
N PRO A 656 40.75 -14.61 40.06
CA PRO A 656 40.02 -14.07 41.18
C PRO A 656 40.77 -12.89 41.80
N SER A 657 40.08 -11.81 42.12
CA SER A 657 40.72 -10.65 42.74
C SER A 657 41.39 -11.10 44.04
N GLN A 658 42.49 -10.43 44.41
CA GLN A 658 43.21 -10.77 45.64
C GLN A 658 42.30 -10.71 46.86
N GLU A 659 41.31 -9.83 46.87
CA GLU A 659 40.27 -9.73 47.89
C GLU A 659 39.35 -10.96 47.93
N LEU A 660 38.99 -11.54 46.79
CA LEU A 660 38.19 -12.78 46.72
C LEU A 660 38.99 -14.00 47.17
N LEU A 661 40.28 -14.06 46.84
CA LEU A 661 41.17 -15.10 47.31
C LEU A 661 41.34 -15.04 48.84
N GLU A 662 41.57 -13.83 49.40
CA GLU A 662 41.65 -13.61 50.83
C GLU A 662 40.33 -13.93 51.56
N LEU A 663 39.19 -13.63 50.93
CA LEU A 663 37.88 -13.98 51.45
C LEU A 663 37.64 -15.50 51.46
N ALA A 664 38.05 -16.18 50.39
CA ALA A 664 37.99 -17.65 50.28
C ALA A 664 38.85 -18.33 51.36
N ASP A 665 40.05 -17.79 51.60
CA ASP A 665 40.93 -18.32 52.64
C ASP A 665 40.37 -18.10 54.05
N LYS A 666 39.75 -16.95 54.31
CA LYS A 666 39.03 -16.72 55.61
C LYS A 666 37.88 -17.69 55.80
N VAL A 667 37.07 -17.92 54.78
CA VAL A 667 35.94 -18.85 54.82
C VAL A 667 36.42 -20.31 54.93
N ARG A 668 37.51 -20.71 54.28
CA ARG A 668 38.17 -22.01 54.46
C ARG A 668 38.63 -22.19 55.91
N GLY A 669 39.24 -21.14 56.45
CA GLY A 669 39.66 -21.15 57.87
C GLY A 669 38.46 -21.30 58.81
N MET A 670 37.34 -20.65 58.57
CA MET A 670 36.12 -20.79 59.33
C MET A 670 35.52 -22.21 59.24
N LEU A 671 35.47 -22.80 58.04
CA LEU A 671 34.98 -24.17 57.83
C LEU A 671 35.89 -25.22 58.50
N ALA A 672 37.19 -25.00 58.43
CA ALA A 672 38.16 -25.91 59.07
C ALA A 672 38.15 -25.89 60.61
N ALA A 673 37.54 -24.88 61.21
CA ALA A 673 37.39 -24.77 62.67
C ALA A 673 36.27 -25.64 63.22
N PHE A 674 35.43 -26.27 62.44
CA PHE A 674 34.30 -27.08 62.82
C PHE A 674 34.37 -28.50 62.27
N ALA A 675 33.77 -29.47 62.93
CA ALA A 675 33.59 -30.80 62.37
C ALA A 675 32.63 -30.80 61.21
N PRO A 676 32.78 -31.68 60.16
CA PRO A 676 31.96 -31.66 58.93
C PRO A 676 30.45 -31.70 59.15
N ASP A 677 30.01 -32.29 60.26
CA ASP A 677 28.60 -32.54 60.67
C ASP A 677 28.07 -31.45 61.63
N ASP A 678 28.90 -30.46 61.95
CA ASP A 678 28.49 -29.36 62.83
C ASP A 678 27.44 -28.45 62.13
N PRO A 679 26.33 -28.11 62.84
CA PRO A 679 25.32 -27.18 62.27
C PRO A 679 25.89 -25.85 61.86
N ALA A 680 27.00 -25.39 62.43
CA ALA A 680 27.71 -24.18 62.03
C ALA A 680 28.25 -24.26 60.62
N VAL A 681 28.68 -25.45 60.17
CA VAL A 681 29.13 -25.66 58.78
C VAL A 681 27.99 -25.44 57.78
N ALA A 682 26.79 -25.95 58.08
CA ALA A 682 25.60 -25.72 57.23
C ALA A 682 25.22 -24.24 57.18
N ALA A 683 25.28 -23.54 58.34
CA ALA A 683 25.00 -22.11 58.40
C ALA A 683 26.01 -21.26 57.57
N ILE A 684 27.32 -21.62 57.71
CA ILE A 684 28.37 -20.96 56.88
C ILE A 684 28.12 -21.20 55.37
N LYS A 685 27.81 -22.44 54.98
CA LYS A 685 27.54 -22.79 53.56
C LYS A 685 26.27 -22.14 52.99
N GLN A 686 25.31 -21.79 53.83
CA GLN A 686 24.12 -21.03 53.41
C GLN A 686 24.34 -19.52 53.41
N SER A 687 25.45 -19.02 53.92
CA SER A 687 25.74 -17.60 54.01
C SER A 687 25.99 -16.97 52.60
N PRO A 688 25.61 -15.70 52.41
CA PRO A 688 25.95 -14.97 51.16
C PRO A 688 27.47 -14.88 50.96
N VAL A 689 28.26 -14.88 52.03
CA VAL A 689 29.71 -14.80 51.96
C VAL A 689 30.30 -16.10 51.41
N TYR A 690 29.81 -17.27 51.87
CA TYR A 690 30.25 -18.57 51.34
C TYR A 690 29.90 -18.69 49.84
N ARG A 691 28.69 -18.32 49.48
CA ARG A 691 28.25 -18.37 48.08
C ARG A 691 29.17 -17.58 47.11
N LYS A 692 29.74 -16.48 47.57
CA LYS A 692 30.70 -15.67 46.77
C LYS A 692 32.01 -16.39 46.48
N VAL A 693 32.44 -17.31 47.34
CA VAL A 693 33.77 -17.94 47.28
C VAL A 693 33.71 -19.47 47.22
N ALA A 694 32.51 -20.06 47.15
CA ALA A 694 32.29 -21.52 47.18
C ALA A 694 33.11 -22.25 46.08
N TYR A 695 33.15 -21.71 44.86
CA TYR A 695 33.90 -22.29 43.75
C TYR A 695 35.43 -22.30 44.01
N LEU A 696 35.94 -21.31 44.71
CA LEU A 696 37.34 -21.23 45.12
C LEU A 696 37.67 -22.18 46.29
N ILE A 697 36.66 -22.54 47.10
CA ILE A 697 36.82 -23.41 48.26
C ILE A 697 36.67 -24.87 47.87
N GLU A 698 35.72 -25.20 47.00
CA GLU A 698 35.38 -26.57 46.64
C GLU A 698 36.24 -27.12 45.46
N GLY A 699 37.17 -26.32 44.93
CA GLY A 699 38.11 -26.76 43.87
C GLY A 699 37.40 -27.09 42.54
N LEU A 700 36.21 -26.55 42.33
CA LEU A 700 35.50 -26.67 41.07
C LEU A 700 36.26 -25.87 40.04
N GLU A 701 36.70 -26.52 38.96
CA GLU A 701 37.27 -25.82 37.77
C GLU A 701 36.35 -24.71 37.37
N ALA A 702 36.88 -23.52 37.12
CA ALA A 702 36.14 -22.44 36.51
C ALA A 702 35.43 -22.98 35.23
N PRO A 703 34.12 -22.90 35.14
CA PRO A 703 33.39 -23.60 34.09
C PRO A 703 33.87 -23.13 32.74
N VAL A 704 34.52 -24.04 31.99
CA VAL A 704 34.93 -23.85 30.58
C VAL A 704 33.66 -23.84 29.73
N PHE A 705 33.27 -22.71 29.24
CA PHE A 705 32.12 -22.58 28.38
C PHE A 705 32.48 -22.99 26.93
N GLY A 706 32.22 -24.25 26.63
CA GLY A 706 32.09 -24.75 25.25
C GLY A 706 30.72 -24.40 24.69
N GLY A 707 30.70 -23.86 23.48
CA GLY A 707 29.50 -23.32 22.80
C GLY A 707 28.29 -24.24 22.79
N LEU A 708 27.14 -23.64 22.89
CA LEU A 708 25.84 -24.24 22.57
C LEU A 708 25.82 -24.61 21.08
N LYS A 709 26.21 -25.84 20.74
CA LYS A 709 25.83 -26.49 19.50
C LYS A 709 24.52 -27.24 19.74
N GLN A 710 23.51 -26.83 18.98
CA GLN A 710 22.15 -27.32 18.77
C GLN A 710 21.15 -27.01 19.87
#